data_77c706b0d223c98139527c4ae5d189d6
#
_entry.id   77c706b0d223c98139527c4ae5d189d6
#
_cell.length_a   1.000
_cell.length_b   1.000
_cell.length_c   1.000
_cell.angle_alpha   90.00
_cell.angle_beta   90.00
_cell.angle_gamma   90.00
#
_symmetry.space_group_name_H-M   'P 1'
#
loop_
_entity.id
_entity.type
_entity.pdbx_description
1 polymer ?
#
loop_
_entity_poly.entity_id
_entity_poly.type
_entity_poly.pdbx_seq_one_letter_code
_entity_poly.pdbx_strand_id
1 'polypeptide(L)'
;MIARLRGHVRAQLPAVLAALGLVVLGSTLIAFGTPLWWFGASALVGAVLCVYYAFLPEWTELRSWLGRERRYRGRSYVPSRLLLDVFYSGLLIWVATVMMRDLILGVRPISHDHTVHYFKAWQLREYFLPRLQLHGFSHRWFAGYPVNYLYPIGTDLFVNAVDLLGFGAFSFARSYGIAFWLFHAFTGLAGYRLGRMLAGPHVGLLSGFLLMTDLSAFRFGGWAYTIEYGVWPQALSLVFALLATVRVPEIYRERTLRPIGVFALWMGASIVTHPIELIYLGLLLLAAVLAGLFSPEVRTARGTVRLLVAYGLSAMVAAVWLFPFVASGSQTTPMGVWWDSTYELGKGLITLEAFPGTIGYVLAFGVLACLLLLQSRHFSLLLCVFMALLVPTLSNSSVIDELHLPELSASFAKIQWLRMATMAKPFWFAMAGYLAVLFLRRAKHLLPDDVRDSRRPRSLARDVMFGMVVAQLTLPFAVQAGQAFFSSNIAKSLTTESDRALDQDRADLVAWLQGHLPKDGFYRVCVSTGHNHDLLDIGTQIDRPIYKRGFTPAENFIYKMNTDDDAVLQAVNVRYMIVKKWLAPDKFQHLAQFGIYQVYEYKLWQPQPFVVTQGSGSVTLERFEAEEIVLRAAAGSHGKLRLNVSYFPRWHAYKDGKPIALWPSSLPEAANNTGFMTVWLEPGEYTFRFELNWLDRISAWLSVFGVGFALALVLGGRVRTGFPRISGAMARVGDALEQLSSPRFMRWRRGFIGLAAVGALAALVALAEWRPPLVLENLDNLVVQKVRFDFLERLSTARVWIDYSNRTRRCRRLWDRFACRTEDGNIDNEKYVASTPAEIEEYRMVRCIRARPEDGARLSIEYPDVPTGQAIVGYYGIERAGRMLRLTRPVDFKIEVDGEPVYASATTADNKMHWFKADVAGPERNARVRFEVSAANVFRRFFCFYAQMADLRQATPEDKSERRRSVMVDDDEAR
;
A
#
# COMPACT_ATOMS: atom_id res chain seq x y z
N MET A 1 -28.32 -32.11 -42.88
CA MET A 1 -27.96 -31.80 -41.49
C MET A 1 -28.91 -32.49 -40.49
N ILE A 2 -30.24 -32.26 -40.55
CA ILE A 2 -31.21 -32.81 -39.58
C ILE A 2 -31.30 -34.33 -39.58
N ALA A 3 -31.28 -35.02 -40.76
CA ALA A 3 -31.28 -36.49 -40.81
C ALA A 3 -29.99 -37.12 -40.27
N ARG A 4 -28.83 -36.53 -40.52
CA ARG A 4 -27.54 -36.93 -39.91
C ARG A 4 -27.55 -36.70 -38.37
N LEU A 5 -28.10 -35.60 -37.89
CA LEU A 5 -28.27 -35.35 -36.45
C LEU A 5 -29.15 -36.40 -35.78
N ARG A 6 -30.30 -36.78 -36.41
CA ARG A 6 -31.19 -37.85 -35.89
C ARG A 6 -30.50 -39.22 -35.79
N GLY A 7 -29.72 -39.60 -36.82
CA GLY A 7 -28.99 -40.84 -36.80
C GLY A 7 -27.89 -40.85 -35.73
N HIS A 8 -27.21 -39.72 -35.56
CA HIS A 8 -26.14 -39.60 -34.57
C HIS A 8 -26.66 -39.59 -33.14
N VAL A 9 -27.80 -38.90 -32.86
CA VAL A 9 -28.42 -38.89 -31.54
C VAL A 9 -28.84 -40.29 -31.11
N ARG A 10 -29.38 -41.15 -32.05
CA ARG A 10 -29.67 -42.55 -31.73
C ARG A 10 -28.45 -43.36 -31.36
N ALA A 11 -27.32 -43.14 -32.05
CA ALA A 11 -26.05 -43.87 -31.79
C ALA A 11 -25.41 -43.42 -30.45
N GLN A 12 -25.72 -42.20 -30.00
CA GLN A 12 -25.16 -41.63 -28.77
C GLN A 12 -26.13 -41.69 -27.56
N LEU A 13 -27.30 -42.36 -27.75
CA LEU A 13 -28.34 -42.51 -26.69
C LEU A 13 -27.76 -43.01 -25.35
N PRO A 14 -26.84 -43.99 -25.30
CA PRO A 14 -26.24 -44.43 -24.03
C PRO A 14 -25.48 -43.32 -23.32
N ALA A 15 -24.75 -42.50 -24.03
CA ALA A 15 -23.97 -41.37 -23.43
C ALA A 15 -24.93 -40.26 -22.92
N VAL A 16 -26.01 -39.98 -23.65
CA VAL A 16 -27.03 -39.00 -23.22
C VAL A 16 -27.79 -39.50 -21.99
N LEU A 17 -28.12 -40.78 -21.94
CA LEU A 17 -28.75 -41.39 -20.77
C LEU A 17 -27.83 -41.41 -19.54
N ALA A 18 -26.54 -41.67 -19.72
CA ALA A 18 -25.54 -41.57 -18.67
C ALA A 18 -25.42 -40.13 -18.15
N ALA A 19 -25.42 -39.14 -19.05
CA ALA A 19 -25.41 -37.72 -18.67
C ALA A 19 -26.64 -37.36 -17.84
N LEU A 20 -27.81 -37.78 -18.26
CA LEU A 20 -29.07 -37.54 -17.51
C LEU A 20 -29.03 -38.21 -16.14
N GLY A 21 -28.56 -39.45 -16.04
CA GLY A 21 -28.37 -40.16 -14.77
C GLY A 21 -27.42 -39.41 -13.82
N LEU A 22 -26.29 -38.87 -14.36
CA LEU A 22 -25.35 -38.08 -13.59
C LEU A 22 -25.91 -36.70 -13.17
N VAL A 23 -26.77 -36.10 -13.99
CA VAL A 23 -27.49 -34.85 -13.61
C VAL A 23 -28.45 -35.12 -12.49
N VAL A 24 -29.27 -36.21 -12.56
CA VAL A 24 -30.20 -36.56 -11.48
C VAL A 24 -29.42 -36.86 -10.20
N LEU A 25 -28.43 -37.71 -10.26
CA LEU A 25 -27.57 -38.04 -9.10
C LEU A 25 -26.91 -36.77 -8.53
N GLY A 26 -26.31 -35.95 -9.38
CA GLY A 26 -25.64 -34.73 -8.98
C GLY A 26 -26.57 -33.71 -8.31
N SER A 27 -27.74 -33.50 -8.89
CA SER A 27 -28.75 -32.60 -8.33
C SER A 27 -29.31 -33.13 -6.99
N THR A 28 -29.52 -34.44 -6.88
CA THR A 28 -30.00 -35.10 -5.64
C THR A 28 -28.94 -34.93 -4.54
N LEU A 29 -27.66 -35.24 -4.83
CA LEU A 29 -26.60 -35.12 -3.82
C LEU A 29 -26.38 -33.69 -3.38
N ILE A 30 -26.52 -32.70 -4.28
CA ILE A 30 -26.46 -31.28 -3.94
C ILE A 30 -27.62 -30.89 -3.02
N ALA A 31 -28.83 -31.39 -3.28
CA ALA A 31 -30.02 -31.10 -2.49
C ALA A 31 -29.91 -31.64 -1.07
N PHE A 32 -29.18 -32.72 -0.85
CA PHE A 32 -28.92 -33.27 0.50
C PHE A 32 -27.90 -32.45 1.32
N GLY A 33 -27.25 -31.43 0.73
CA GLY A 33 -26.33 -30.56 1.44
C GLY A 33 -24.96 -31.14 1.71
N THR A 34 -24.19 -30.48 2.58
CA THR A 34 -22.85 -30.96 2.97
C THR A 34 -22.88 -32.21 3.81
N PRO A 35 -21.98 -33.20 3.62
CA PRO A 35 -20.79 -33.16 2.74
C PRO A 35 -21.02 -33.70 1.32
N LEU A 36 -22.22 -34.12 0.97
CA LEU A 36 -22.49 -34.88 -0.29
C LEU A 36 -22.53 -34.00 -1.55
N TRP A 37 -22.71 -32.68 -1.42
CA TRP A 37 -22.82 -31.79 -2.58
C TRP A 37 -21.57 -31.77 -3.46
N TRP A 38 -20.39 -32.10 -2.93
CA TRP A 38 -19.14 -32.21 -3.71
C TRP A 38 -19.20 -33.32 -4.75
N PHE A 39 -19.69 -34.47 -4.30
CA PHE A 39 -19.88 -35.62 -5.19
C PHE A 39 -20.97 -35.30 -6.23
N GLY A 40 -22.00 -34.59 -5.82
CA GLY A 40 -23.04 -34.11 -6.72
C GLY A 40 -22.50 -33.19 -7.80
N ALA A 41 -21.67 -32.20 -7.43
CA ALA A 41 -21.03 -31.28 -8.38
C ALA A 41 -20.06 -32.03 -9.32
N SER A 42 -19.30 -33.01 -8.81
CA SER A 42 -18.45 -33.85 -9.64
C SER A 42 -19.26 -34.70 -10.63
N ALA A 43 -20.43 -35.20 -10.23
CA ALA A 43 -21.32 -35.92 -11.13
C ALA A 43 -21.88 -35.03 -12.26
N LEU A 44 -22.16 -33.74 -11.98
CA LEU A 44 -22.56 -32.76 -13.02
C LEU A 44 -21.43 -32.54 -14.03
N VAL A 45 -20.17 -32.44 -13.57
CA VAL A 45 -19.00 -32.37 -14.47
C VAL A 45 -18.93 -33.63 -15.35
N GLY A 46 -19.16 -34.80 -14.75
CA GLY A 46 -19.26 -36.08 -15.49
C GLY A 46 -20.35 -36.04 -16.58
N ALA A 47 -21.51 -35.49 -16.25
CA ALA A 47 -22.59 -35.32 -17.22
C ALA A 47 -22.19 -34.43 -18.43
N VAL A 48 -21.54 -33.30 -18.15
CA VAL A 48 -21.02 -32.40 -19.21
C VAL A 48 -20.01 -33.13 -20.11
N LEU A 49 -19.13 -33.95 -19.51
CA LEU A 49 -18.17 -34.76 -20.27
C LEU A 49 -18.86 -35.82 -21.12
N CYS A 50 -19.89 -36.48 -20.61
CA CYS A 50 -20.67 -37.41 -21.42
C CYS A 50 -21.31 -36.74 -22.63
N VAL A 51 -21.92 -35.56 -22.48
CA VAL A 51 -22.46 -34.76 -23.59
C VAL A 51 -21.35 -34.33 -24.58
N TYR A 52 -20.20 -33.87 -24.05
CA TYR A 52 -19.08 -33.48 -24.86
C TYR A 52 -18.60 -34.65 -25.77
N TYR A 53 -18.44 -35.84 -25.19
CA TYR A 53 -18.01 -37.01 -25.97
C TYR A 53 -19.09 -37.53 -26.91
N ALA A 54 -20.36 -37.42 -26.54
CA ALA A 54 -21.48 -37.81 -27.42
C ALA A 54 -21.47 -37.04 -28.76
N PHE A 55 -21.05 -35.74 -28.69
CA PHE A 55 -21.00 -34.88 -29.88
C PHE A 55 -19.56 -34.62 -30.36
N LEU A 56 -18.60 -35.42 -29.96
CA LEU A 56 -17.18 -35.25 -30.28
C LEU A 56 -16.86 -35.07 -31.78
N PRO A 57 -17.49 -35.80 -32.75
CA PRO A 57 -17.23 -35.59 -34.15
C PRO A 57 -17.58 -34.18 -34.63
N GLU A 58 -18.73 -33.68 -34.23
CA GLU A 58 -19.21 -32.34 -34.57
C GLU A 58 -18.33 -31.26 -33.91
N TRP A 59 -17.94 -31.49 -32.66
CA TRP A 59 -17.01 -30.60 -31.94
C TRP A 59 -15.62 -30.60 -32.60
N THR A 60 -15.13 -31.75 -33.10
CA THR A 60 -13.84 -31.82 -33.80
C THR A 60 -13.88 -31.08 -35.14
N GLU A 61 -14.97 -31.19 -35.90
CA GLU A 61 -15.16 -30.46 -37.13
C GLU A 61 -15.24 -28.96 -36.90
N LEU A 62 -16.08 -28.54 -35.97
CA LEU A 62 -16.19 -27.12 -35.52
C LEU A 62 -14.84 -26.60 -35.00
N ARG A 63 -14.16 -27.38 -34.16
CA ARG A 63 -12.85 -27.05 -33.60
C ARG A 63 -11.79 -26.91 -34.69
N SER A 64 -11.79 -27.81 -35.71
CA SER A 64 -10.86 -27.72 -36.83
C SER A 64 -11.10 -26.46 -37.65
N TRP A 65 -12.38 -26.13 -37.88
CA TRP A 65 -12.79 -24.90 -38.58
C TRP A 65 -12.44 -23.65 -37.82
N LEU A 66 -12.71 -23.62 -36.51
CA LEU A 66 -12.36 -22.52 -35.59
C LEU A 66 -10.86 -22.42 -35.35
N GLY A 67 -10.13 -23.54 -35.45
CA GLY A 67 -8.70 -23.60 -35.24
C GLY A 67 -7.85 -23.14 -36.43
N ARG A 68 -8.47 -22.98 -37.60
CA ARG A 68 -7.74 -22.54 -38.82
C ARG A 68 -7.34 -21.05 -38.66
N GLU A 69 -6.06 -20.79 -38.95
CA GLU A 69 -5.54 -19.44 -39.01
C GLU A 69 -6.21 -18.66 -40.15
N ARG A 70 -6.72 -17.49 -39.85
CA ARG A 70 -7.36 -16.55 -40.76
C ARG A 70 -6.62 -15.23 -40.77
N ARG A 71 -6.65 -14.52 -41.89
CA ARG A 71 -6.08 -13.18 -42.02
C ARG A 71 -7.19 -12.16 -42.23
N TYR A 72 -7.15 -11.11 -41.42
CA TYR A 72 -8.01 -9.96 -41.57
C TYR A 72 -7.19 -8.69 -41.41
N ARG A 73 -7.26 -7.78 -42.38
CA ARG A 73 -6.47 -6.55 -42.42
C ARG A 73 -4.98 -6.75 -42.12
N GLY A 74 -4.39 -7.78 -42.72
CA GLY A 74 -2.95 -8.13 -42.57
C GLY A 74 -2.56 -8.81 -41.25
N ARG A 75 -3.53 -9.14 -40.39
CA ARG A 75 -3.28 -9.85 -39.12
C ARG A 75 -3.81 -11.27 -39.20
N SER A 76 -3.00 -12.20 -38.74
CA SER A 76 -3.44 -13.58 -38.54
C SER A 76 -4.10 -13.72 -37.17
N TYR A 77 -5.22 -14.42 -37.13
CA TYR A 77 -5.92 -14.77 -35.89
C TYR A 77 -6.50 -16.19 -36.00
N VAL A 78 -6.63 -16.81 -34.84
CA VAL A 78 -7.28 -18.11 -34.70
C VAL A 78 -8.64 -17.89 -34.04
N PRO A 79 -9.79 -18.08 -34.73
CA PRO A 79 -11.11 -17.80 -34.22
C PRO A 79 -11.39 -18.43 -32.83
N SER A 80 -10.97 -19.68 -32.61
CA SER A 80 -11.18 -20.36 -31.33
C SER A 80 -10.48 -19.65 -30.14
N ARG A 81 -9.30 -19.12 -30.39
CA ARG A 81 -8.58 -18.35 -29.34
C ARG A 81 -9.25 -17.03 -29.04
N LEU A 82 -9.72 -16.35 -30.10
CA LEU A 82 -10.45 -15.07 -29.93
C LEU A 82 -11.78 -15.28 -29.18
N LEU A 83 -12.53 -16.35 -29.53
CA LEU A 83 -13.77 -16.70 -28.85
C LEU A 83 -13.55 -17.02 -27.37
N LEU A 84 -12.49 -17.76 -27.04
CA LEU A 84 -12.11 -18.02 -25.65
C LEU A 84 -11.69 -16.75 -24.92
N ASP A 85 -10.92 -15.86 -25.56
CA ASP A 85 -10.53 -14.58 -24.97
C ASP A 85 -11.78 -13.72 -24.64
N VAL A 86 -12.74 -13.65 -25.55
CA VAL A 86 -14.00 -12.91 -25.35
C VAL A 86 -14.85 -13.56 -24.25
N PHE A 87 -15.03 -14.88 -24.33
CA PHE A 87 -15.83 -15.62 -23.33
C PHE A 87 -15.26 -15.52 -21.92
N TYR A 88 -13.96 -15.74 -21.76
CA TYR A 88 -13.31 -15.67 -20.43
C TYR A 88 -13.25 -14.25 -19.89
N SER A 89 -13.02 -13.26 -20.76
CA SER A 89 -13.11 -11.84 -20.35
C SER A 89 -14.52 -11.48 -19.91
N GLY A 90 -15.55 -11.93 -20.66
CA GLY A 90 -16.95 -11.73 -20.30
C GLY A 90 -17.33 -12.41 -18.99
N LEU A 91 -16.81 -13.64 -18.73
CA LEU A 91 -17.02 -14.35 -17.48
C LEU A 91 -16.41 -13.59 -16.29
N LEU A 92 -15.19 -13.07 -16.42
CA LEU A 92 -14.56 -12.29 -15.37
C LEU A 92 -15.29 -10.97 -15.09
N ILE A 93 -15.78 -10.29 -16.14
CA ILE A 93 -16.62 -9.09 -15.98
C ILE A 93 -17.95 -9.43 -15.28
N TRP A 94 -18.57 -10.55 -15.67
CA TRP A 94 -19.79 -11.03 -15.00
C TRP A 94 -19.55 -11.32 -13.53
N VAL A 95 -18.46 -12.00 -13.20
CA VAL A 95 -18.03 -12.25 -11.80
C VAL A 95 -17.88 -10.93 -11.04
N ALA A 96 -17.17 -9.94 -11.61
CA ALA A 96 -17.06 -8.61 -11.02
C ALA A 96 -18.42 -7.93 -10.80
N THR A 97 -19.35 -8.09 -11.75
CA THR A 97 -20.68 -7.51 -11.66
C THR A 97 -21.52 -8.12 -10.54
N VAL A 98 -21.44 -9.45 -10.37
CA VAL A 98 -22.11 -10.14 -9.26
C VAL A 98 -21.54 -9.71 -7.92
N MET A 99 -20.20 -9.62 -7.81
CA MET A 99 -19.51 -9.20 -6.59
C MET A 99 -19.85 -7.77 -6.18
N MET A 100 -19.91 -6.85 -7.14
CA MET A 100 -20.01 -5.41 -6.89
C MET A 100 -21.44 -4.88 -7.12
N ARG A 101 -22.46 -5.76 -7.15
CA ARG A 101 -23.85 -5.40 -7.44
C ARG A 101 -24.35 -4.24 -6.59
N ASP A 102 -24.12 -4.31 -5.28
CA ASP A 102 -24.64 -3.31 -4.34
C ASP A 102 -24.02 -1.92 -4.59
N LEU A 103 -22.74 -1.88 -4.91
CA LEU A 103 -22.05 -0.62 -5.26
C LEU A 103 -22.56 -0.04 -6.58
N ILE A 104 -22.80 -0.90 -7.59
CA ILE A 104 -23.40 -0.46 -8.87
C ILE A 104 -24.81 0.11 -8.65
N LEU A 105 -25.55 -0.42 -7.67
CA LEU A 105 -26.87 0.07 -7.29
C LEU A 105 -26.82 1.35 -6.46
N GLY A 106 -25.65 1.82 -6.05
CA GLY A 106 -25.43 3.08 -5.37
C GLY A 106 -25.25 2.99 -3.85
N VAL A 107 -25.06 1.78 -3.30
CA VAL A 107 -24.61 1.65 -1.90
C VAL A 107 -23.24 2.33 -1.78
N ARG A 108 -23.15 3.25 -0.83
CA ARG A 108 -21.95 4.02 -0.59
C ARG A 108 -21.02 3.26 0.37
N PRO A 109 -19.77 3.00 0.01
CA PRO A 109 -18.83 2.41 0.93
C PRO A 109 -18.36 3.47 1.94
N ILE A 110 -18.48 3.16 3.24
CA ILE A 110 -18.14 4.06 4.34
C ILE A 110 -17.04 3.53 5.25
N SER A 111 -16.46 2.37 4.95
CA SER A 111 -15.41 1.78 5.76
C SER A 111 -14.05 2.48 5.55
N HIS A 112 -13.29 2.61 6.61
CA HIS A 112 -11.88 3.05 6.64
C HIS A 112 -11.50 4.13 5.58
N ASP A 113 -10.68 3.76 4.58
CA ASP A 113 -10.13 4.69 3.61
C ASP A 113 -11.09 5.05 2.46
N HIS A 114 -12.22 4.35 2.31
CA HIS A 114 -13.18 4.66 1.25
C HIS A 114 -13.72 6.09 1.33
N THR A 115 -14.02 6.55 2.54
CA THR A 115 -14.55 7.91 2.74
C THR A 115 -13.53 8.98 2.40
N VAL A 116 -12.23 8.70 2.62
CA VAL A 116 -11.13 9.60 2.22
C VAL A 116 -11.06 9.72 0.69
N HIS A 117 -11.09 8.58 -0.02
CA HIS A 117 -11.03 8.58 -1.49
C HIS A 117 -12.29 9.16 -2.12
N TYR A 118 -13.46 8.89 -1.53
CA TYR A 118 -14.71 9.51 -1.93
C TYR A 118 -14.65 11.04 -1.76
N PHE A 119 -14.22 11.52 -0.60
CA PHE A 119 -14.11 12.95 -0.29
C PHE A 119 -13.12 13.66 -1.23
N LYS A 120 -11.97 13.06 -1.51
CA LYS A 120 -10.98 13.63 -2.44
C LYS A 120 -11.52 13.71 -3.87
N ALA A 121 -12.13 12.64 -4.37
CA ALA A 121 -12.73 12.63 -5.70
C ALA A 121 -13.89 13.63 -5.81
N TRP A 122 -14.70 13.77 -4.75
CA TRP A 122 -15.75 14.78 -4.63
C TRP A 122 -15.18 16.20 -4.65
N GLN A 123 -14.13 16.47 -3.87
CA GLN A 123 -13.45 17.78 -3.89
C GLN A 123 -12.91 18.13 -5.26
N LEU A 124 -12.29 17.18 -5.94
CA LEU A 124 -11.78 17.39 -7.30
C LEU A 124 -12.92 17.81 -8.25
N ARG A 125 -14.08 17.12 -8.16
CA ARG A 125 -15.26 17.41 -8.96
C ARG A 125 -15.81 18.81 -8.70
N GLU A 126 -16.06 19.13 -7.44
CA GLU A 126 -16.81 20.32 -7.05
C GLU A 126 -15.98 21.61 -7.13
N TYR A 127 -14.67 21.51 -6.81
CA TYR A 127 -13.88 22.73 -6.60
C TYR A 127 -12.75 22.95 -7.60
N PHE A 128 -12.18 21.88 -8.18
CA PHE A 128 -10.98 22.00 -9.01
C PHE A 128 -11.25 21.81 -10.51
N LEU A 129 -11.97 20.77 -10.90
CA LEU A 129 -12.27 20.53 -12.32
C LEU A 129 -13.06 21.66 -13.00
N PRO A 130 -14.03 22.34 -12.35
CA PRO A 130 -14.69 23.49 -12.96
C PRO A 130 -13.76 24.63 -13.31
N ARG A 131 -12.62 24.74 -12.60
CA ARG A 131 -11.56 25.74 -12.85
C ARG A 131 -10.44 25.21 -13.75
N LEU A 132 -10.57 23.99 -14.28
CA LEU A 132 -9.52 23.28 -15.04
C LEU A 132 -8.22 23.10 -14.25
N GLN A 133 -8.32 22.97 -12.93
CA GLN A 133 -7.21 22.75 -12.02
C GLN A 133 -7.15 21.28 -11.58
N LEU A 134 -5.95 20.77 -11.43
CA LEU A 134 -5.70 19.43 -10.87
C LEU A 134 -5.08 19.50 -9.47
N HIS A 135 -4.45 20.61 -9.13
CA HIS A 135 -3.78 20.90 -7.87
C HIS A 135 -4.26 22.25 -7.34
N GLY A 136 -4.23 22.43 -6.03
CA GLY A 136 -4.57 23.69 -5.41
C GLY A 136 -4.59 23.59 -3.89
N PHE A 137 -5.19 24.55 -3.23
CA PHE A 137 -5.36 24.57 -1.79
C PHE A 137 -6.85 24.45 -1.41
N SER A 138 -7.13 23.73 -0.34
CA SER A 138 -8.50 23.57 0.16
C SER A 138 -8.57 23.87 1.65
N HIS A 139 -9.51 24.73 2.06
CA HIS A 139 -9.84 24.97 3.46
C HIS A 139 -10.84 23.96 4.04
N ARG A 140 -11.32 23.01 3.21
CA ARG A 140 -12.39 22.08 3.57
C ARG A 140 -12.01 21.05 4.64
N TRP A 141 -10.72 20.86 4.89
CA TRP A 141 -10.23 19.90 5.86
C TRP A 141 -9.00 20.42 6.61
N PHE A 142 -8.78 19.98 7.85
CA PHE A 142 -7.72 20.47 8.75
C PHE A 142 -7.78 22.01 8.94
N ALA A 143 -6.64 22.64 9.01
CA ALA A 143 -6.51 24.09 8.88
C ALA A 143 -6.26 24.54 7.42
N GLY A 144 -6.68 23.72 6.47
CA GLY A 144 -6.34 23.80 5.07
C GLY A 144 -5.19 22.86 4.70
N TYR A 145 -5.14 22.42 3.46
CA TYR A 145 -4.10 21.51 2.97
C TYR A 145 -3.92 21.60 1.44
N PRO A 146 -2.72 21.24 0.94
CA PRO A 146 -2.43 21.26 -0.50
C PRO A 146 -3.02 20.00 -1.18
N VAL A 147 -4.06 20.19 -1.97
CA VAL A 147 -4.77 19.09 -2.65
C VAL A 147 -3.93 18.57 -3.81
N ASN A 148 -3.75 17.25 -3.86
CA ASN A 148 -3.08 16.50 -4.92
C ASN A 148 -1.56 16.76 -5.09
N TYR A 149 -0.92 17.51 -4.20
CA TYR A 149 0.54 17.63 -4.16
C TYR A 149 1.21 16.44 -3.45
N LEU A 150 0.61 15.97 -2.36
CA LEU A 150 1.22 15.01 -1.43
C LEU A 150 0.66 13.59 -1.58
N TYR A 151 -0.45 13.45 -2.31
CA TYR A 151 -1.08 12.17 -2.61
C TYR A 151 -1.54 12.12 -4.07
N PRO A 152 -1.45 10.95 -4.75
CA PRO A 152 -1.76 10.84 -6.18
C PRO A 152 -3.20 11.16 -6.55
N ILE A 153 -3.37 11.71 -7.75
CA ILE A 153 -4.65 12.16 -8.30
C ILE A 153 -5.37 11.11 -9.15
N GLY A 154 -4.67 10.03 -9.56
CA GLY A 154 -5.18 9.11 -10.59
C GLY A 154 -6.49 8.43 -10.25
N THR A 155 -6.69 8.06 -8.98
CA THR A 155 -7.97 7.49 -8.52
C THR A 155 -9.10 8.50 -8.61
N ASP A 156 -8.84 9.75 -8.19
CA ASP A 156 -9.84 10.81 -8.21
C ASP A 156 -10.26 11.13 -9.66
N LEU A 157 -9.29 11.16 -10.57
CA LEU A 157 -9.55 11.30 -12.02
C LEU A 157 -10.34 10.12 -12.58
N PHE A 158 -10.04 8.88 -12.14
CA PHE A 158 -10.74 7.70 -12.59
C PHE A 158 -12.22 7.72 -12.18
N VAL A 159 -12.52 8.10 -10.94
CA VAL A 159 -13.90 8.27 -10.45
C VAL A 159 -14.62 9.38 -11.22
N ASN A 160 -13.97 10.53 -11.38
CA ASN A 160 -14.55 11.68 -12.08
C ASN A 160 -14.74 11.43 -13.60
N ALA A 161 -13.87 10.61 -14.21
CA ALA A 161 -14.07 10.18 -15.59
C ALA A 161 -15.34 9.33 -15.75
N VAL A 162 -15.61 8.44 -14.78
CA VAL A 162 -16.85 7.65 -14.76
C VAL A 162 -18.07 8.54 -14.55
N ASP A 163 -17.98 9.51 -13.65
CA ASP A 163 -19.05 10.48 -13.39
C ASP A 163 -19.38 11.31 -14.64
N LEU A 164 -18.35 11.85 -15.30
CA LEU A 164 -18.49 12.60 -16.55
C LEU A 164 -19.12 11.76 -17.67
N LEU A 165 -18.68 10.50 -17.84
CA LEU A 165 -19.24 9.57 -18.82
C LEU A 165 -20.69 9.17 -18.50
N GLY A 166 -21.11 9.33 -17.26
CA GLY A 166 -22.49 9.17 -16.83
C GLY A 166 -23.42 10.30 -17.26
N PHE A 167 -22.89 11.42 -17.80
CA PHE A 167 -23.66 12.60 -18.27
C PHE A 167 -24.72 13.09 -17.27
N GLY A 168 -24.45 13.00 -15.96
CA GLY A 168 -25.39 13.39 -14.91
C GLY A 168 -26.52 12.40 -14.62
N ALA A 169 -26.54 11.23 -15.28
CA ALA A 169 -27.54 10.19 -15.03
C ALA A 169 -27.38 9.47 -13.69
N PHE A 170 -26.22 9.63 -13.05
CA PHE A 170 -25.89 8.95 -11.79
C PHE A 170 -25.61 9.98 -10.66
N SER A 171 -25.96 9.61 -9.43
CA SER A 171 -25.44 10.31 -8.28
C SER A 171 -23.93 10.06 -8.16
N PHE A 172 -23.19 10.97 -7.53
CA PHE A 172 -21.74 10.80 -7.37
C PHE A 172 -21.37 9.52 -6.59
N ALA A 173 -22.19 9.13 -5.61
CA ALA A 173 -22.04 7.86 -4.91
C ALA A 173 -22.13 6.66 -5.86
N ARG A 174 -23.06 6.68 -6.80
CA ARG A 174 -23.20 5.64 -7.82
C ARG A 174 -22.05 5.65 -8.82
N SER A 175 -21.58 6.81 -9.22
CA SER A 175 -20.40 6.97 -10.09
C SER A 175 -19.15 6.39 -9.40
N TYR A 176 -18.98 6.62 -8.09
CA TYR A 176 -17.91 6.01 -7.30
C TYR A 176 -18.04 4.48 -7.26
N GLY A 177 -19.24 3.94 -7.02
CA GLY A 177 -19.52 2.51 -7.03
C GLY A 177 -19.24 1.85 -8.38
N ILE A 178 -19.61 2.50 -9.49
CA ILE A 178 -19.33 2.04 -10.87
C ILE A 178 -17.82 2.08 -11.15
N ALA A 179 -17.11 3.12 -10.71
CA ALA A 179 -15.66 3.19 -10.83
C ALA A 179 -14.99 2.03 -10.07
N PHE A 180 -15.48 1.71 -8.88
CA PHE A 180 -14.98 0.59 -8.09
C PHE A 180 -15.26 -0.77 -8.76
N TRP A 181 -16.43 -0.95 -9.35
CA TRP A 181 -16.75 -2.13 -10.16
C TRP A 181 -15.82 -2.27 -11.36
N LEU A 182 -15.58 -1.17 -12.12
CA LEU A 182 -14.64 -1.16 -13.23
C LEU A 182 -13.22 -1.54 -12.78
N PHE A 183 -12.76 -0.98 -11.66
CA PHE A 183 -11.49 -1.36 -11.05
C PHE A 183 -11.42 -2.88 -10.81
N HIS A 184 -12.45 -3.47 -10.21
CA HIS A 184 -12.46 -4.90 -9.90
C HIS A 184 -12.52 -5.77 -11.17
N ALA A 185 -13.29 -5.36 -12.18
CA ALA A 185 -13.29 -5.99 -13.50
C ALA A 185 -11.91 -5.90 -14.17
N PHE A 186 -11.24 -4.76 -14.08
CA PHE A 186 -9.88 -4.59 -14.61
C PHE A 186 -8.86 -5.44 -13.83
N THR A 187 -9.05 -5.68 -12.55
CA THR A 187 -8.22 -6.61 -11.76
C THR A 187 -8.25 -8.01 -12.37
N GLY A 188 -9.44 -8.53 -12.64
CA GLY A 188 -9.61 -9.81 -13.32
C GLY A 188 -9.00 -9.84 -14.71
N LEU A 189 -9.23 -8.80 -15.51
CA LEU A 189 -8.70 -8.70 -16.88
C LEU A 189 -7.17 -8.53 -16.90
N ALA A 190 -6.57 -7.83 -15.95
CA ALA A 190 -5.11 -7.70 -15.83
C ALA A 190 -4.47 -9.03 -15.45
N GLY A 191 -5.02 -9.75 -14.48
CA GLY A 191 -4.62 -11.12 -14.15
C GLY A 191 -4.78 -12.07 -15.33
N TYR A 192 -5.91 -11.95 -16.07
CA TYR A 192 -6.12 -12.71 -17.32
C TYR A 192 -5.02 -12.43 -18.35
N ARG A 193 -4.69 -11.17 -18.60
CA ARG A 193 -3.64 -10.79 -19.55
C ARG A 193 -2.27 -11.32 -19.14
N LEU A 194 -1.95 -11.26 -17.85
CA LEU A 194 -0.70 -11.79 -17.31
C LEU A 194 -0.60 -13.31 -17.52
N GLY A 195 -1.59 -14.09 -17.09
CA GLY A 195 -1.60 -15.52 -17.26
C GLY A 195 -1.66 -15.95 -18.75
N ARG A 196 -2.43 -15.21 -19.57
CA ARG A 196 -2.50 -15.44 -21.02
C ARG A 196 -1.14 -15.25 -21.71
N MET A 197 -0.35 -14.28 -21.28
CA MET A 197 1.01 -14.05 -21.77
C MET A 197 1.92 -15.26 -21.53
N LEU A 198 1.70 -16.02 -20.44
CA LEU A 198 2.51 -17.18 -20.10
C LEU A 198 2.16 -18.40 -20.94
N ALA A 199 0.89 -18.81 -20.98
CA ALA A 199 0.53 -20.08 -21.62
C ALA A 199 -0.89 -20.14 -22.21
N GLY A 200 -1.47 -18.99 -22.55
CA GLY A 200 -2.73 -18.89 -23.26
C GLY A 200 -3.97 -18.69 -22.37
N PRO A 201 -5.17 -18.76 -22.96
CA PRO A 201 -6.38 -18.25 -22.33
C PRO A 201 -6.79 -18.99 -21.04
N HIS A 202 -6.53 -20.29 -20.92
CA HIS A 202 -6.88 -21.06 -19.72
C HIS A 202 -6.08 -20.61 -18.48
N VAL A 203 -4.76 -20.40 -18.65
CA VAL A 203 -3.92 -19.82 -17.59
C VAL A 203 -4.38 -18.41 -17.26
N GLY A 204 -4.76 -17.65 -18.30
CA GLY A 204 -5.34 -16.32 -18.12
C GLY A 204 -6.59 -16.34 -17.25
N LEU A 205 -7.56 -17.22 -17.54
CA LEU A 205 -8.78 -17.32 -16.74
C LEU A 205 -8.48 -17.64 -15.28
N LEU A 206 -7.64 -18.66 -15.01
CA LEU A 206 -7.28 -19.04 -13.65
C LEU A 206 -6.58 -17.88 -12.91
N SER A 207 -5.63 -17.23 -13.56
CA SER A 207 -4.90 -16.10 -12.96
C SER A 207 -5.82 -14.92 -12.65
N GLY A 208 -6.71 -14.55 -13.57
CA GLY A 208 -7.68 -13.47 -13.37
C GLY A 208 -8.68 -13.80 -12.28
N PHE A 209 -9.22 -15.00 -12.27
CA PHE A 209 -10.17 -15.45 -11.27
C PHE A 209 -9.55 -15.48 -9.86
N LEU A 210 -8.36 -16.08 -9.70
CA LEU A 210 -7.66 -16.14 -8.41
C LEU A 210 -7.34 -14.75 -7.88
N LEU A 211 -6.91 -13.82 -8.76
CA LEU A 211 -6.60 -12.45 -8.34
C LEU A 211 -7.85 -11.69 -7.89
N MET A 212 -9.00 -11.89 -8.53
CA MET A 212 -10.28 -11.27 -8.14
C MET A 212 -10.85 -11.85 -6.85
N THR A 213 -10.64 -13.13 -6.58
CA THR A 213 -11.23 -13.86 -5.45
C THR A 213 -10.27 -14.02 -4.27
N ASP A 214 -9.13 -13.34 -4.30
CA ASP A 214 -8.15 -13.33 -3.20
C ASP A 214 -8.75 -12.63 -1.96
N LEU A 215 -9.09 -13.39 -0.95
CA LEU A 215 -9.66 -12.86 0.30
C LEU A 215 -8.60 -12.24 1.20
N SER A 216 -7.47 -12.87 1.32
CA SER A 216 -6.28 -12.49 2.08
C SER A 216 -6.50 -11.80 3.45
N ALA A 217 -5.46 -11.67 4.25
CA ALA A 217 -5.45 -10.83 5.43
C ALA A 217 -5.08 -9.39 5.04
N PHE A 218 -5.46 -8.40 5.85
CA PHE A 218 -5.25 -6.98 5.62
C PHE A 218 -3.86 -6.63 5.07
N ARG A 219 -2.81 -7.18 5.66
CA ARG A 219 -1.42 -6.85 5.30
C ARG A 219 -0.97 -7.39 3.95
N PHE A 220 -1.65 -8.41 3.43
CA PHE A 220 -1.23 -9.14 2.23
C PHE A 220 -2.10 -8.87 1.01
N GLY A 221 -2.92 -7.81 1.03
CA GLY A 221 -3.76 -7.43 -0.09
C GLY A 221 -5.08 -8.23 -0.15
N GLY A 222 -5.61 -8.41 -1.35
CA GLY A 222 -6.87 -9.13 -1.57
C GLY A 222 -8.10 -8.33 -1.13
N TRP A 223 -9.19 -9.04 -0.86
CA TRP A 223 -10.50 -8.46 -0.51
C TRP A 223 -10.45 -7.57 0.73
N ALA A 224 -9.90 -8.09 1.83
CA ALA A 224 -9.81 -7.33 3.07
C ALA A 224 -9.08 -5.99 2.89
N TYR A 225 -7.97 -6.00 2.17
CA TYR A 225 -7.16 -4.81 1.95
C TYR A 225 -7.82 -3.79 1.02
N THR A 226 -8.37 -4.27 -0.11
CA THR A 226 -8.87 -3.39 -1.16
C THR A 226 -10.30 -2.94 -0.94
N ILE A 227 -11.16 -3.84 -0.42
CA ILE A 227 -12.60 -3.61 -0.31
C ILE A 227 -12.98 -3.21 1.11
N GLU A 228 -12.59 -3.98 2.13
CA GLU A 228 -12.96 -3.65 3.52
C GLU A 228 -12.22 -2.41 4.04
N TYR A 229 -10.90 -2.35 3.83
CA TYR A 229 -10.09 -1.21 4.26
C TYR A 229 -10.05 -0.06 3.26
N GLY A 230 -10.51 -0.26 2.03
CA GLY A 230 -10.58 0.80 1.03
C GLY A 230 -9.24 1.22 0.41
N VAL A 231 -8.18 0.41 0.51
CA VAL A 231 -6.85 0.73 -0.06
C VAL A 231 -6.80 0.40 -1.57
N TRP A 232 -7.90 0.59 -2.25
CA TRP A 232 -8.05 0.28 -3.67
C TRP A 232 -7.24 1.17 -4.63
N PRO A 233 -6.81 2.40 -4.30
CA PRO A 233 -5.93 3.15 -5.18
C PRO A 233 -4.62 2.43 -5.49
N GLN A 234 -4.00 1.79 -4.50
CA GLN A 234 -2.80 0.98 -4.72
C GLN A 234 -3.10 -0.22 -5.61
N ALA A 235 -4.24 -0.89 -5.39
CA ALA A 235 -4.62 -2.04 -6.21
C ALA A 235 -4.95 -1.64 -7.66
N LEU A 236 -5.60 -0.49 -7.89
CA LEU A 236 -5.83 0.06 -9.24
C LEU A 236 -4.51 0.41 -9.94
N SER A 237 -3.59 1.01 -9.22
CA SER A 237 -2.24 1.29 -9.70
C SER A 237 -1.54 0.01 -10.16
N LEU A 238 -1.58 -1.05 -9.33
CA LEU A 238 -1.03 -2.37 -9.68
C LEU A 238 -1.70 -2.96 -10.93
N VAL A 239 -3.02 -2.80 -11.11
CA VAL A 239 -3.72 -3.23 -12.33
C VAL A 239 -3.11 -2.57 -13.58
N PHE A 240 -2.87 -1.27 -13.53
CA PHE A 240 -2.23 -0.56 -14.64
C PHE A 240 -0.78 -1.00 -14.84
N ALA A 241 -0.03 -1.21 -13.76
CA ALA A 241 1.33 -1.75 -13.81
C ALA A 241 1.38 -3.15 -14.44
N LEU A 242 0.44 -4.03 -14.14
CA LEU A 242 0.33 -5.35 -14.76
C LEU A 242 0.02 -5.25 -16.25
N LEU A 243 -0.90 -4.34 -16.66
CA LEU A 243 -1.20 -4.09 -18.06
C LEU A 243 -0.01 -3.51 -18.84
N ALA A 244 0.86 -2.76 -18.18
CA ALA A 244 2.17 -2.36 -18.73
C ALA A 244 3.13 -3.55 -18.80
N THR A 245 3.26 -4.34 -17.73
CA THR A 245 4.17 -5.48 -17.62
C THR A 245 3.98 -6.51 -18.73
N VAL A 246 2.72 -6.79 -19.12
CA VAL A 246 2.44 -7.71 -20.22
C VAL A 246 2.94 -7.21 -21.59
N ARG A 247 3.39 -5.96 -21.71
CA ARG A 247 4.03 -5.40 -22.91
C ARG A 247 5.54 -5.55 -22.93
N VAL A 248 6.16 -5.87 -21.80
CA VAL A 248 7.63 -5.99 -21.71
C VAL A 248 8.18 -7.04 -22.71
N PRO A 249 7.61 -8.24 -22.83
CA PRO A 249 8.07 -9.19 -23.85
C PRO A 249 7.97 -8.66 -25.29
N GLU A 250 6.92 -7.86 -25.59
CA GLU A 250 6.76 -7.23 -26.90
C GLU A 250 7.85 -6.15 -27.11
N ILE A 251 8.17 -5.35 -26.08
CA ILE A 251 9.25 -4.34 -26.13
C ILE A 251 10.61 -5.00 -26.43
N TYR A 252 10.88 -6.18 -25.87
CA TYR A 252 12.14 -6.90 -26.05
C TYR A 252 12.24 -7.62 -27.40
N ARG A 253 11.10 -8.12 -27.95
CA ARG A 253 11.06 -8.94 -29.18
C ARG A 253 10.74 -8.14 -30.43
N GLU A 254 9.80 -7.17 -30.34
CA GLU A 254 9.32 -6.44 -31.50
C GLU A 254 10.21 -5.26 -31.89
N ARG A 255 10.20 -4.92 -33.17
CA ARG A 255 10.91 -3.72 -33.67
C ARG A 255 10.02 -2.47 -33.70
N THR A 256 8.71 -2.65 -33.55
CA THR A 256 7.74 -1.54 -33.56
C THR A 256 7.81 -0.71 -32.28
N LEU A 257 7.40 0.54 -32.34
CA LEU A 257 7.38 1.46 -31.18
C LEU A 257 6.05 1.43 -30.42
N ARG A 258 5.04 0.77 -30.97
CA ARG A 258 3.71 0.68 -30.36
C ARG A 258 3.70 0.12 -28.94
N PRO A 259 4.43 -0.99 -28.64
CA PRO A 259 4.47 -1.51 -27.26
C PRO A 259 5.04 -0.51 -26.25
N ILE A 260 5.97 0.37 -26.69
CA ILE A 260 6.53 1.44 -25.86
C ILE A 260 5.45 2.45 -25.49
N GLY A 261 4.67 2.93 -26.49
CA GLY A 261 3.57 3.87 -26.25
C GLY A 261 2.48 3.28 -25.35
N VAL A 262 2.08 2.01 -25.58
CA VAL A 262 1.08 1.33 -24.74
C VAL A 262 1.59 1.14 -23.32
N PHE A 263 2.84 0.72 -23.15
CA PHE A 263 3.49 0.61 -21.85
C PHE A 263 3.48 1.95 -21.11
N ALA A 264 3.91 3.02 -21.78
CA ALA A 264 4.02 4.35 -21.20
C ALA A 264 2.67 4.90 -20.71
N LEU A 265 1.59 4.68 -21.47
CA LEU A 265 0.25 5.09 -21.03
C LEU A 265 -0.21 4.34 -19.77
N TRP A 266 -0.07 3.01 -19.74
CA TRP A 266 -0.47 2.22 -18.60
C TRP A 266 0.41 2.48 -17.37
N MET A 267 1.72 2.55 -17.55
CA MET A 267 2.63 2.80 -16.44
C MET A 267 2.55 4.24 -15.94
N GLY A 268 2.36 5.21 -16.84
CA GLY A 268 2.09 6.60 -16.44
C GLY A 268 0.79 6.71 -15.64
N ALA A 269 -0.28 6.03 -16.07
CA ALA A 269 -1.53 5.93 -15.30
C ALA A 269 -1.30 5.27 -13.93
N SER A 270 -0.46 4.24 -13.86
CA SER A 270 -0.08 3.59 -12.61
C SER A 270 0.60 4.56 -11.64
N ILE A 271 1.61 5.29 -12.09
CA ILE A 271 2.39 6.24 -11.27
C ILE A 271 1.49 7.35 -10.71
N VAL A 272 0.61 7.94 -11.52
CA VAL A 272 -0.31 8.99 -11.04
C VAL A 272 -1.42 8.45 -10.12
N THR A 273 -1.54 7.12 -9.99
CA THR A 273 -2.55 6.48 -9.13
C THR A 273 -1.99 6.11 -7.77
N HIS A 274 -0.71 5.67 -7.65
CA HIS A 274 -0.09 5.41 -6.35
C HIS A 274 1.46 5.44 -6.43
N PRO A 275 2.17 6.09 -5.47
CA PRO A 275 3.62 6.30 -5.54
C PRO A 275 4.45 5.01 -5.38
N ILE A 276 3.91 3.96 -4.77
CA ILE A 276 4.62 2.70 -4.53
C ILE A 276 5.07 2.03 -5.84
N GLU A 277 4.42 2.38 -6.95
CA GLU A 277 4.75 1.86 -8.27
C GLU A 277 6.12 2.34 -8.81
N LEU A 278 6.70 3.39 -8.24
CA LEU A 278 8.09 3.77 -8.55
C LEU A 278 9.06 2.66 -8.16
N ILE A 279 8.78 1.96 -7.05
CA ILE A 279 9.56 0.79 -6.62
C ILE A 279 9.30 -0.40 -7.57
N TYR A 280 8.04 -0.62 -7.93
CA TYR A 280 7.67 -1.65 -8.91
C TYR A 280 8.42 -1.48 -10.23
N LEU A 281 8.60 -0.24 -10.73
CA LEU A 281 9.39 0.04 -11.93
C LEU A 281 10.84 -0.43 -11.79
N GLY A 282 11.49 -0.15 -10.66
CA GLY A 282 12.87 -0.61 -10.41
C GLY A 282 12.96 -2.12 -10.41
N LEU A 283 12.02 -2.80 -9.75
CA LEU A 283 11.94 -4.26 -9.71
C LEU A 283 11.66 -4.87 -11.08
N LEU A 284 10.75 -4.27 -11.84
CA LEU A 284 10.42 -4.72 -13.20
C LEU A 284 11.62 -4.60 -14.15
N LEU A 285 12.39 -3.51 -14.04
CA LEU A 285 13.63 -3.35 -14.82
C LEU A 285 14.63 -4.45 -14.47
N LEU A 286 14.88 -4.66 -13.18
CA LEU A 286 15.79 -5.69 -12.70
C LEU A 286 15.33 -7.09 -13.17
N ALA A 287 14.07 -7.43 -13.00
CA ALA A 287 13.49 -8.69 -13.43
C ALA A 287 13.59 -8.87 -14.94
N ALA A 288 13.35 -7.82 -15.74
CA ALA A 288 13.44 -7.88 -17.20
C ALA A 288 14.89 -8.05 -17.67
N VAL A 289 15.86 -7.39 -17.04
CA VAL A 289 17.29 -7.56 -17.32
C VAL A 289 17.73 -8.99 -16.99
N LEU A 290 17.40 -9.48 -15.78
CA LEU A 290 17.73 -10.85 -15.39
C LEU A 290 17.09 -11.88 -16.33
N ALA A 291 15.79 -11.75 -16.63
CA ALA A 291 15.11 -12.61 -17.58
C ALA A 291 15.79 -12.58 -18.95
N GLY A 292 16.22 -11.41 -19.42
CA GLY A 292 16.95 -11.26 -20.67
C GLY A 292 18.32 -11.92 -20.68
N LEU A 293 19.05 -11.88 -19.56
CA LEU A 293 20.36 -12.52 -19.43
C LEU A 293 20.29 -14.04 -19.51
N PHE A 294 19.20 -14.63 -18.99
CA PHE A 294 19.01 -16.08 -18.97
C PHE A 294 18.20 -16.59 -20.17
N SER A 295 17.57 -15.71 -20.95
CA SER A 295 16.77 -16.10 -22.11
C SER A 295 17.50 -15.87 -23.44
N PRO A 296 17.66 -16.90 -24.29
CA PRO A 296 18.19 -16.72 -25.64
C PRO A 296 17.19 -16.09 -26.63
N GLU A 297 15.91 -15.91 -26.22
CA GLU A 297 14.85 -15.45 -27.11
C GLU A 297 14.92 -13.96 -27.43
N VAL A 298 15.69 -13.20 -26.64
CA VAL A 298 15.71 -11.74 -26.71
C VAL A 298 17.14 -11.18 -26.73
N ARG A 299 17.29 -9.99 -27.29
CA ARG A 299 18.52 -9.18 -27.22
C ARG A 299 18.44 -8.27 -26.01
N THR A 300 19.10 -8.64 -24.92
CA THR A 300 18.94 -8.01 -23.61
C THR A 300 19.24 -6.52 -23.63
N ALA A 301 20.40 -6.10 -24.14
CA ALA A 301 20.78 -4.69 -24.16
C ALA A 301 19.80 -3.83 -24.96
N ARG A 302 19.43 -4.28 -26.16
CA ARG A 302 18.45 -3.59 -27.01
C ARG A 302 17.08 -3.49 -26.36
N GLY A 303 16.60 -4.59 -25.75
CA GLY A 303 15.33 -4.63 -25.03
C GLY A 303 15.33 -3.67 -23.84
N THR A 304 16.43 -3.65 -23.08
CA THR A 304 16.60 -2.76 -21.92
C THR A 304 16.59 -1.30 -22.32
N VAL A 305 17.33 -0.88 -23.37
CA VAL A 305 17.28 0.50 -23.87
C VAL A 305 15.86 0.91 -24.25
N ARG A 306 15.13 0.03 -24.95
CA ARG A 306 13.72 0.30 -25.30
C ARG A 306 12.80 0.42 -24.08
N LEU A 307 13.03 -0.41 -23.04
CA LEU A 307 12.29 -0.34 -21.80
C LEU A 307 12.60 0.95 -21.02
N LEU A 308 13.87 1.39 -21.01
CA LEU A 308 14.27 2.67 -20.41
C LEU A 308 13.61 3.86 -21.11
N VAL A 309 13.53 3.83 -22.45
CA VAL A 309 12.77 4.86 -23.20
C VAL A 309 11.28 4.83 -22.84
N ALA A 310 10.70 3.63 -22.67
CA ALA A 310 9.32 3.50 -22.21
C ALA A 310 9.12 4.07 -20.79
N TYR A 311 10.11 3.91 -19.89
CA TYR A 311 10.11 4.49 -18.55
C TYR A 311 10.17 6.02 -18.59
N GLY A 312 11.08 6.59 -19.37
CA GLY A 312 11.16 8.04 -19.56
C GLY A 312 9.85 8.63 -20.07
N LEU A 313 9.21 7.95 -21.03
CA LEU A 313 7.91 8.37 -21.55
C LEU A 313 6.80 8.18 -20.50
N SER A 314 6.86 7.14 -19.67
CA SER A 314 5.91 6.97 -18.54
C SER A 314 6.03 8.09 -17.51
N ALA A 315 7.27 8.49 -17.20
CA ALA A 315 7.53 9.63 -16.32
C ALA A 315 6.99 10.94 -16.91
N MET A 316 7.12 11.15 -18.23
CA MET A 316 6.49 12.30 -18.91
C MET A 316 4.97 12.25 -18.82
N VAL A 317 4.34 11.10 -19.05
CA VAL A 317 2.90 10.93 -18.90
C VAL A 317 2.43 11.27 -17.48
N ALA A 318 3.21 10.87 -16.47
CA ALA A 318 2.91 11.10 -15.05
C ALA A 318 3.40 12.45 -14.52
N ALA A 319 4.08 13.26 -15.31
CA ALA A 319 4.82 14.44 -14.87
C ALA A 319 3.95 15.43 -14.09
N VAL A 320 2.70 15.62 -14.49
CA VAL A 320 1.75 16.54 -13.85
C VAL A 320 1.62 16.34 -12.35
N TRP A 321 1.77 15.11 -11.88
CA TRP A 321 1.75 14.79 -10.45
C TRP A 321 3.16 14.47 -9.91
N LEU A 322 3.95 13.69 -10.65
CA LEU A 322 5.21 13.14 -10.18
C LEU A 322 6.22 14.22 -9.77
N PHE A 323 6.41 15.26 -10.59
CA PHE A 323 7.41 16.29 -10.31
C PHE A 323 7.00 17.23 -9.17
N PRO A 324 5.76 17.75 -9.12
CA PRO A 324 5.28 18.48 -7.94
C PRO A 324 5.35 17.68 -6.65
N PHE A 325 5.03 16.37 -6.68
CA PHE A 325 5.13 15.47 -5.53
C PHE A 325 6.58 15.33 -5.04
N VAL A 326 7.53 15.06 -5.94
CA VAL A 326 8.95 14.93 -5.58
C VAL A 326 9.49 16.24 -5.01
N ALA A 327 9.14 17.37 -5.63
CA ALA A 327 9.55 18.69 -5.15
C ALA A 327 8.92 19.08 -3.80
N SER A 328 7.78 18.49 -3.44
CA SER A 328 7.08 18.74 -2.17
C SER A 328 7.38 17.67 -1.11
N GLY A 329 8.39 16.83 -1.34
CA GLY A 329 8.72 15.71 -0.44
C GLY A 329 9.05 16.14 1.00
N SER A 330 9.62 17.34 1.20
CA SER A 330 9.85 17.92 2.54
C SER A 330 8.56 18.22 3.33
N GLN A 331 7.47 18.42 2.64
CA GLN A 331 6.16 18.71 3.23
C GLN A 331 5.39 17.45 3.65
N THR A 332 6.00 16.26 3.56
CA THR A 332 5.38 14.99 3.93
C THR A 332 5.98 14.42 5.20
N THR A 333 5.12 13.96 6.12
CA THR A 333 5.56 13.17 7.27
C THR A 333 5.91 11.75 6.86
N PRO A 334 6.89 11.09 7.49
CA PRO A 334 7.08 9.65 7.38
C PRO A 334 5.81 8.93 7.86
N MET A 335 5.34 7.95 7.11
CA MET A 335 4.16 7.15 7.48
C MET A 335 4.52 5.92 8.30
N GLY A 336 5.46 5.96 9.17
CA GLY A 336 5.92 4.79 9.92
C GLY A 336 6.28 3.61 8.99
N VAL A 337 7.44 3.07 9.11
CA VAL A 337 7.85 1.91 8.32
C VAL A 337 7.25 0.67 8.97
N TRP A 338 6.27 0.06 8.30
CA TRP A 338 5.68 -1.19 8.72
C TRP A 338 6.30 -2.30 7.88
N TRP A 339 7.07 -3.16 8.49
CA TRP A 339 7.57 -4.38 7.85
C TRP A 339 7.48 -5.57 8.79
N ASP A 340 7.26 -6.73 8.22
CA ASP A 340 7.28 -7.95 9.00
C ASP A 340 8.74 -8.44 9.12
N SER A 341 9.08 -9.04 10.25
CA SER A 341 10.34 -9.72 10.39
C SER A 341 10.43 -10.92 9.43
N THR A 342 11.64 -11.36 9.12
CA THR A 342 11.86 -12.60 8.34
C THR A 342 11.13 -13.78 8.96
N TYR A 343 11.07 -13.82 10.28
CA TYR A 343 10.33 -14.86 11.00
C TYR A 343 8.82 -14.78 10.74
N GLU A 344 8.20 -13.59 10.85
CA GLU A 344 6.77 -13.43 10.61
C GLU A 344 6.39 -13.73 9.17
N LEU A 345 7.21 -13.26 8.23
CA LEU A 345 7.00 -13.56 6.81
C LEU A 345 7.13 -15.08 6.55
N GLY A 346 8.17 -15.71 7.07
CA GLY A 346 8.38 -17.15 6.94
C GLY A 346 7.30 -17.97 7.65
N LYS A 347 6.92 -17.58 8.87
CA LYS A 347 5.81 -18.17 9.61
C LYS A 347 4.52 -18.05 8.80
N GLY A 348 4.16 -16.85 8.35
CA GLY A 348 2.95 -16.60 7.58
C GLY A 348 2.88 -17.39 6.27
N LEU A 349 4.04 -17.63 5.62
CA LEU A 349 4.10 -18.48 4.42
C LEU A 349 3.93 -19.98 4.75
N ILE A 350 4.53 -20.46 5.85
CA ILE A 350 4.47 -21.88 6.25
C ILE A 350 3.10 -22.23 6.85
N THR A 351 2.57 -21.39 7.74
CA THR A 351 1.27 -21.61 8.40
C THR A 351 0.09 -21.23 7.52
N LEU A 352 0.36 -20.59 6.36
CA LEU A 352 -0.65 -20.04 5.45
C LEU A 352 -1.50 -18.91 6.06
N GLU A 353 -1.10 -18.38 7.21
CA GLU A 353 -1.77 -17.22 7.85
C GLU A 353 -1.70 -15.96 6.98
N ALA A 354 -0.61 -15.81 6.22
CA ALA A 354 -0.46 -14.75 5.21
C ALA A 354 -1.53 -14.85 4.10
N PHE A 355 -2.06 -16.04 3.90
CA PHE A 355 -2.95 -16.39 2.81
C PHE A 355 -4.07 -17.29 3.33
N PRO A 356 -5.03 -16.74 4.09
CA PRO A 356 -6.06 -17.55 4.74
C PRO A 356 -6.91 -18.34 3.75
N GLY A 357 -7.28 -19.55 4.15
CA GLY A 357 -8.14 -20.43 3.38
C GLY A 357 -7.42 -21.15 2.24
N THR A 358 -8.21 -21.66 1.31
CA THR A 358 -7.74 -22.47 0.18
C THR A 358 -6.82 -21.71 -0.78
N ILE A 359 -6.91 -20.38 -0.84
CA ILE A 359 -6.04 -19.52 -1.65
C ILE A 359 -4.59 -19.63 -1.17
N GLY A 360 -4.35 -19.84 0.13
CA GLY A 360 -3.01 -20.06 0.66
C GLY A 360 -2.29 -21.24 0.02
N TYR A 361 -2.98 -22.36 -0.18
CA TYR A 361 -2.41 -23.53 -0.90
C TYR A 361 -2.08 -23.20 -2.35
N VAL A 362 -2.95 -22.45 -3.03
CA VAL A 362 -2.71 -22.03 -4.43
C VAL A 362 -1.49 -21.14 -4.52
N LEU A 363 -1.30 -20.23 -3.57
CA LEU A 363 -0.12 -19.36 -3.50
C LEU A 363 1.15 -20.16 -3.19
N ALA A 364 1.10 -21.13 -2.27
CA ALA A 364 2.22 -22.03 -2.02
C ALA A 364 2.62 -22.81 -3.28
N PHE A 365 1.64 -23.30 -4.06
CA PHE A 365 1.89 -23.90 -5.38
C PHE A 365 2.51 -22.90 -6.35
N GLY A 366 2.08 -21.65 -6.33
CA GLY A 366 2.65 -20.56 -7.15
C GLY A 366 4.13 -20.31 -6.83
N VAL A 367 4.49 -20.26 -5.56
CA VAL A 367 5.88 -20.11 -5.11
C VAL A 367 6.71 -21.32 -5.52
N LEU A 368 6.19 -22.54 -5.29
CA LEU A 368 6.87 -23.78 -5.73
C LEU A 368 7.07 -23.80 -7.24
N ALA A 369 6.07 -23.38 -8.02
CA ALA A 369 6.17 -23.26 -9.46
C ALA A 369 7.28 -22.29 -9.88
N CYS A 370 7.44 -21.17 -9.19
CA CYS A 370 8.53 -20.23 -9.44
C CYS A 370 9.90 -20.90 -9.26
N LEU A 371 10.10 -21.65 -8.18
CA LEU A 371 11.35 -22.35 -7.92
C LEU A 371 11.65 -23.42 -9.00
N LEU A 372 10.64 -24.21 -9.39
CA LEU A 372 10.79 -25.25 -10.42
C LEU A 372 11.04 -24.67 -11.82
N LEU A 373 10.55 -23.45 -12.08
CA LEU A 373 10.62 -22.82 -13.40
C LEU A 373 11.81 -21.87 -13.57
N LEU A 374 12.66 -21.71 -12.57
CA LEU A 374 13.95 -21.00 -12.67
C LEU A 374 14.85 -21.56 -13.78
N GLN A 375 14.71 -22.84 -14.13
CA GLN A 375 15.46 -23.49 -15.22
C GLN A 375 14.92 -23.14 -16.62
N SER A 376 13.79 -22.44 -16.71
CA SER A 376 13.21 -22.05 -18.00
C SER A 376 14.14 -21.10 -18.77
N ARG A 377 14.04 -21.14 -20.09
CA ARG A 377 14.72 -20.22 -21.01
C ARG A 377 13.76 -19.24 -21.69
N HIS A 378 12.47 -19.33 -21.37
CA HIS A 378 11.44 -18.45 -21.94
C HIS A 378 11.39 -17.11 -21.21
N PHE A 379 11.62 -16.02 -21.94
CA PHE A 379 11.70 -14.67 -21.38
C PHE A 379 10.47 -14.28 -20.54
N SER A 380 9.26 -14.49 -21.08
CA SER A 380 8.03 -14.09 -20.36
C SER A 380 7.83 -14.85 -19.04
N LEU A 381 8.25 -16.13 -19.01
CA LEU A 381 8.16 -16.95 -17.81
C LEU A 381 9.19 -16.52 -16.76
N LEU A 382 10.45 -16.33 -17.19
CA LEU A 382 11.52 -15.84 -16.30
C LEU A 382 11.19 -14.45 -15.74
N LEU A 383 10.63 -13.56 -16.56
CA LEU A 383 10.17 -12.24 -16.09
C LEU A 383 9.20 -12.38 -14.90
N CYS A 384 8.18 -13.25 -15.03
CA CYS A 384 7.22 -13.47 -13.95
C CYS A 384 7.85 -14.16 -12.73
N VAL A 385 8.75 -15.12 -12.94
CA VAL A 385 9.49 -15.79 -11.87
C VAL A 385 10.33 -14.78 -11.08
N PHE A 386 11.08 -13.92 -11.78
CA PHE A 386 11.89 -12.90 -11.09
C PHE A 386 11.02 -11.87 -10.36
N MET A 387 9.92 -11.42 -10.96
CA MET A 387 8.99 -10.54 -10.23
C MET A 387 8.42 -11.21 -8.97
N ALA A 388 8.03 -12.48 -9.07
CA ALA A 388 7.50 -13.25 -7.95
C ALA A 388 8.50 -13.46 -6.81
N LEU A 389 9.79 -13.50 -7.10
CA LEU A 389 10.86 -13.74 -6.10
C LEU A 389 11.47 -12.44 -5.57
N LEU A 390 11.74 -11.45 -6.45
CA LEU A 390 12.39 -10.19 -6.05
C LEU A 390 11.49 -9.32 -5.18
N VAL A 391 10.19 -9.25 -5.50
CA VAL A 391 9.27 -8.40 -4.76
C VAL A 391 9.21 -8.74 -3.26
N PRO A 392 9.00 -10.01 -2.84
CA PRO A 392 8.90 -10.32 -1.42
C PRO A 392 10.22 -10.15 -0.66
N THR A 393 11.38 -10.22 -1.32
CA THR A 393 12.66 -9.97 -0.66
C THR A 393 12.79 -8.52 -0.18
N LEU A 394 12.19 -7.56 -0.89
CA LEU A 394 12.20 -6.15 -0.49
C LEU A 394 11.14 -5.80 0.57
N SER A 395 10.17 -6.68 0.82
CA SER A 395 9.27 -6.52 1.95
C SER A 395 9.81 -7.13 3.25
N ASN A 396 11.03 -7.65 3.20
CA ASN A 396 11.67 -8.33 4.32
C ASN A 396 12.45 -7.33 5.17
N SER A 397 12.17 -7.29 6.48
CA SER A 397 12.87 -6.42 7.43
C SER A 397 14.38 -6.67 7.45
N SER A 398 14.83 -7.90 7.27
CA SER A 398 16.26 -8.20 7.22
C SER A 398 16.97 -7.47 6.08
N VAL A 399 16.34 -7.29 4.93
CA VAL A 399 16.93 -6.54 3.81
C VAL A 399 16.91 -5.03 4.08
N ILE A 400 15.77 -4.51 4.51
CA ILE A 400 15.57 -3.06 4.70
C ILE A 400 16.39 -2.56 5.89
N ASP A 401 16.35 -3.30 6.97
CA ASP A 401 16.92 -2.92 8.27
C ASP A 401 18.43 -3.22 8.33
N GLU A 402 18.86 -4.42 7.91
CA GLU A 402 20.28 -4.79 7.89
C GLU A 402 21.11 -3.99 6.89
N LEU A 403 20.49 -3.53 5.79
CA LEU A 403 21.15 -2.62 4.83
C LEU A 403 21.03 -1.14 5.21
N HIS A 404 20.46 -0.81 6.34
CA HIS A 404 20.31 0.57 6.83
C HIS A 404 19.69 1.53 5.79
N LEU A 405 18.71 1.04 5.00
CA LEU A 405 18.12 1.84 3.92
C LEU A 405 17.43 3.12 4.42
N PRO A 406 16.71 3.12 5.56
CA PRO A 406 16.11 4.34 6.11
C PRO A 406 17.15 5.40 6.50
N GLU A 407 18.33 4.97 6.97
CA GLU A 407 19.43 5.86 7.33
C GLU A 407 20.16 6.41 6.10
N LEU A 408 20.22 5.64 5.01
CA LEU A 408 20.75 6.12 3.72
C LEU A 408 19.90 7.22 3.12
N SER A 409 18.58 7.14 3.24
CA SER A 409 17.66 8.16 2.77
C SER A 409 16.34 8.10 3.54
N ALA A 410 15.93 9.26 4.08
CA ALA A 410 14.62 9.43 4.73
C ALA A 410 13.44 9.02 3.83
N SER A 411 13.62 8.99 2.51
CA SER A 411 12.60 8.50 1.57
C SER A 411 12.27 7.02 1.79
N PHE A 412 13.23 6.19 2.21
CA PHE A 412 12.97 4.78 2.53
C PHE A 412 12.12 4.63 3.78
N ALA A 413 12.24 5.53 4.76
CA ALA A 413 11.39 5.55 5.95
C ALA A 413 9.93 5.94 5.66
N LYS A 414 9.66 6.57 4.50
CA LYS A 414 8.29 6.94 4.08
C LYS A 414 7.54 5.82 3.35
N ILE A 415 8.21 4.69 3.07
CA ILE A 415 7.66 3.56 2.31
C ILE A 415 7.09 2.53 3.28
N GLN A 416 5.86 2.12 3.06
CA GLN A 416 5.25 0.99 3.78
C GLN A 416 5.64 -0.33 3.08
N TRP A 417 6.81 -0.84 3.39
CA TRP A 417 7.43 -2.01 2.73
C TRP A 417 6.57 -3.25 2.78
N LEU A 418 5.80 -3.43 3.84
CA LEU A 418 4.86 -4.53 3.98
C LEU A 418 3.89 -4.67 2.79
N ARG A 419 3.52 -3.54 2.17
CA ARG A 419 2.61 -3.51 1.02
C ARG A 419 3.22 -4.12 -0.24
N MET A 420 4.52 -4.36 -0.28
CA MET A 420 5.20 -4.96 -1.43
C MET A 420 4.73 -6.39 -1.70
N ALA A 421 4.35 -7.15 -0.67
CA ALA A 421 3.82 -8.50 -0.83
C ALA A 421 2.59 -8.54 -1.76
N THR A 422 1.78 -7.48 -1.77
CA THR A 422 0.61 -7.39 -2.66
C THR A 422 0.99 -7.38 -4.14
N MET A 423 2.18 -6.87 -4.47
CA MET A 423 2.69 -6.80 -5.86
C MET A 423 3.20 -8.15 -6.37
N ALA A 424 3.61 -9.06 -5.49
CA ALA A 424 4.07 -10.40 -5.85
C ALA A 424 2.92 -11.34 -6.23
N LYS A 425 1.76 -11.19 -5.57
CA LYS A 425 0.62 -12.10 -5.68
C LYS A 425 0.13 -12.35 -7.11
N PRO A 426 -0.03 -11.35 -8.00
CA PRO A 426 -0.46 -11.58 -9.37
C PRO A 426 0.46 -12.59 -10.09
N PHE A 427 1.77 -12.51 -9.83
CA PHE A 427 2.74 -13.42 -10.42
C PHE A 427 2.65 -14.83 -9.82
N TRP A 428 2.45 -14.95 -8.51
CA TRP A 428 2.21 -16.26 -7.87
C TRP A 428 0.94 -16.92 -8.40
N PHE A 429 -0.16 -16.19 -8.55
CA PHE A 429 -1.40 -16.70 -9.13
C PHE A 429 -1.23 -17.11 -10.59
N ALA A 430 -0.47 -16.33 -11.37
CA ALA A 430 -0.16 -16.70 -12.75
C ALA A 430 0.71 -17.96 -12.83
N MET A 431 1.68 -18.11 -11.93
CA MET A 431 2.52 -19.31 -11.84
C MET A 431 1.72 -20.54 -11.39
N ALA A 432 0.83 -20.37 -10.40
CA ALA A 432 -0.06 -21.45 -9.95
C ALA A 432 -1.00 -21.91 -11.09
N GLY A 433 -1.60 -20.97 -11.80
CA GLY A 433 -2.43 -21.25 -12.97
C GLY A 433 -1.64 -21.95 -14.09
N TYR A 434 -0.39 -21.51 -14.32
CA TYR A 434 0.50 -22.17 -15.28
C TYR A 434 0.80 -23.61 -14.88
N LEU A 435 1.18 -23.84 -13.63
CA LEU A 435 1.48 -25.17 -13.11
C LEU A 435 0.26 -26.09 -13.19
N ALA A 436 -0.92 -25.60 -12.81
CA ALA A 436 -2.18 -26.35 -12.88
C ALA A 436 -2.49 -26.80 -14.32
N VAL A 437 -2.38 -25.88 -15.30
CA VAL A 437 -2.61 -26.20 -16.71
C VAL A 437 -1.54 -27.16 -17.25
N LEU A 438 -0.28 -26.99 -16.84
CA LEU A 438 0.81 -27.88 -17.20
C LEU A 438 0.57 -29.29 -16.66
N PHE A 439 0.18 -29.41 -15.40
CA PHE A 439 -0.17 -30.68 -14.76
C PHE A 439 -1.31 -31.38 -15.50
N LEU A 440 -2.41 -30.66 -15.79
CA LEU A 440 -3.53 -31.24 -16.53
C LEU A 440 -3.13 -31.71 -17.93
N ARG A 441 -2.27 -30.94 -18.61
CA ARG A 441 -1.74 -31.39 -19.93
C ARG A 441 -0.86 -32.64 -19.81
N ARG A 442 -0.03 -32.71 -18.77
CA ARG A 442 0.85 -33.89 -18.52
C ARG A 442 0.05 -35.08 -18.04
N ALA A 443 -0.92 -34.91 -17.17
CA ALA A 443 -1.81 -35.97 -16.70
C ALA A 443 -2.54 -36.66 -17.86
N LYS A 444 -2.92 -35.86 -18.88
CA LYS A 444 -3.50 -36.42 -20.10
C LYS A 444 -2.54 -37.38 -20.87
N HIS A 445 -1.23 -37.16 -20.75
CA HIS A 445 -0.22 -38.03 -21.39
C HIS A 445 0.17 -39.23 -20.52
N LEU A 446 -0.17 -39.21 -19.22
CA LEU A 446 0.01 -40.38 -18.34
C LEU A 446 -1.08 -41.41 -18.51
N LEU A 447 -2.16 -41.07 -19.20
CA LEU A 447 -3.19 -42.05 -19.57
C LEU A 447 -2.64 -42.94 -20.67
N PRO A 448 -2.85 -44.26 -20.62
CA PRO A 448 -2.37 -45.22 -21.62
C PRO A 448 -2.78 -44.86 -23.06
N ASP A 449 -1.97 -45.19 -24.02
CA ASP A 449 -2.15 -44.83 -25.47
C ASP A 449 -3.48 -45.28 -26.07
N ASP A 450 -4.08 -46.36 -25.52
CA ASP A 450 -5.42 -46.84 -25.90
C ASP A 450 -6.53 -45.77 -25.61
N VAL A 451 -6.26 -44.78 -24.81
CA VAL A 451 -7.17 -43.64 -24.54
C VAL A 451 -7.07 -42.56 -25.63
N ARG A 452 -5.98 -42.56 -26.41
CA ARG A 452 -5.81 -41.62 -27.54
C ARG A 452 -6.67 -42.01 -28.74
N ASP A 453 -7.03 -43.30 -28.86
CA ASP A 453 -7.91 -43.74 -29.93
C ASP A 453 -9.37 -43.56 -29.52
N SER A 454 -9.94 -42.40 -29.87
CA SER A 454 -11.28 -41.90 -29.48
C SER A 454 -12.45 -42.73 -30.02
N ARG A 455 -12.23 -43.89 -30.59
CA ARG A 455 -13.28 -44.72 -31.22
C ARG A 455 -13.79 -45.90 -30.37
N ARG A 456 -13.28 -46.07 -29.13
CA ARG A 456 -13.70 -47.21 -28.28
C ARG A 456 -14.53 -46.75 -27.06
N PRO A 457 -15.70 -47.35 -26.76
CA PRO A 457 -16.58 -46.99 -25.64
C PRO A 457 -15.92 -47.07 -24.24
N ARG A 458 -14.86 -47.89 -24.10
CA ARG A 458 -14.11 -48.04 -22.85
C ARG A 458 -13.29 -46.77 -22.48
N SER A 459 -12.99 -45.90 -23.45
CA SER A 459 -12.27 -44.65 -23.20
C SER A 459 -13.16 -43.56 -22.53
N LEU A 460 -14.43 -43.51 -22.94
CA LEU A 460 -15.39 -42.55 -22.40
C LEU A 460 -15.55 -42.69 -20.86
N ALA A 461 -15.80 -43.89 -20.35
CA ALA A 461 -15.99 -44.09 -18.93
C ALA A 461 -14.75 -43.69 -18.11
N ARG A 462 -13.54 -43.98 -18.62
CA ARG A 462 -12.29 -43.61 -17.98
C ARG A 462 -12.08 -42.08 -17.98
N ASP A 463 -12.34 -41.41 -19.11
CA ASP A 463 -12.18 -39.98 -19.22
C ASP A 463 -13.20 -39.21 -18.34
N VAL A 464 -14.43 -39.73 -18.27
CA VAL A 464 -15.47 -39.21 -17.35
C VAL A 464 -15.03 -39.40 -15.90
N MET A 465 -14.57 -40.61 -15.54
CA MET A 465 -14.05 -40.87 -14.17
C MET A 465 -12.85 -39.96 -13.85
N PHE A 466 -11.91 -39.79 -14.76
CA PHE A 466 -10.77 -38.89 -14.56
C PHE A 466 -11.23 -37.44 -14.40
N GLY A 467 -12.17 -36.96 -15.22
CA GLY A 467 -12.75 -35.64 -15.09
C GLY A 467 -13.50 -35.45 -13.77
N MET A 468 -14.22 -36.47 -13.31
CA MET A 468 -14.87 -36.46 -11.99
C MET A 468 -13.88 -36.43 -10.83
N VAL A 469 -12.79 -37.18 -10.91
CA VAL A 469 -11.69 -37.17 -9.90
C VAL A 469 -11.02 -35.77 -9.87
N VAL A 470 -10.70 -35.21 -11.05
CA VAL A 470 -10.14 -33.85 -11.13
C VAL A 470 -11.14 -32.83 -10.56
N ALA A 471 -12.42 -32.95 -10.91
CA ALA A 471 -13.46 -32.10 -10.34
C ALA A 471 -13.54 -32.27 -8.81
N GLN A 472 -13.50 -33.50 -8.31
CA GLN A 472 -13.52 -33.81 -6.87
C GLN A 472 -12.32 -33.18 -6.13
N LEU A 473 -11.16 -33.13 -6.75
CA LEU A 473 -9.96 -32.52 -6.18
C LEU A 473 -9.95 -30.97 -6.28
N THR A 474 -10.56 -30.41 -7.33
CA THR A 474 -10.49 -28.96 -7.60
C THR A 474 -11.75 -28.20 -7.15
N LEU A 475 -12.92 -28.83 -7.15
CA LEU A 475 -14.18 -28.20 -6.78
C LEU A 475 -14.21 -27.71 -5.33
N PRO A 476 -13.64 -28.41 -4.33
CA PRO A 476 -13.56 -27.89 -2.98
C PRO A 476 -12.95 -26.50 -2.93
N PHE A 477 -11.85 -26.31 -3.67
CA PHE A 477 -11.15 -25.01 -3.75
C PHE A 477 -12.01 -23.94 -4.45
N ALA A 478 -12.66 -24.32 -5.56
CA ALA A 478 -13.52 -23.40 -6.30
C ALA A 478 -14.76 -23.00 -5.49
N VAL A 479 -15.32 -23.94 -4.72
CA VAL A 479 -16.52 -23.66 -3.95
C VAL A 479 -16.23 -22.93 -2.65
N GLN A 480 -15.13 -23.23 -1.97
CA GLN A 480 -14.75 -22.49 -0.78
C GLN A 480 -14.39 -21.04 -1.14
N ALA A 481 -13.70 -20.85 -2.26
CA ALA A 481 -13.53 -19.53 -2.87
C ALA A 481 -14.88 -18.91 -3.26
N GLY A 482 -15.79 -19.68 -3.83
CA GLY A 482 -17.13 -19.25 -4.19
C GLY A 482 -18.02 -18.96 -2.99
N GLN A 483 -17.96 -19.77 -1.92
CA GLN A 483 -18.72 -19.51 -0.70
C GLN A 483 -18.23 -18.25 0.02
N ALA A 484 -16.94 -18.08 0.16
CA ALA A 484 -16.37 -16.84 0.66
C ALA A 484 -16.77 -15.63 -0.22
N PHE A 485 -16.84 -15.83 -1.52
CA PHE A 485 -17.26 -14.87 -2.50
C PHE A 485 -18.77 -14.53 -2.43
N PHE A 486 -19.65 -15.52 -2.34
CA PHE A 486 -21.10 -15.30 -2.30
C PHE A 486 -21.63 -15.00 -0.89
N SER A 487 -20.92 -15.37 0.17
CA SER A 487 -21.27 -15.01 1.55
C SER A 487 -20.73 -13.64 1.97
N SER A 488 -19.70 -13.15 1.31
CA SER A 488 -19.25 -11.76 1.44
C SER A 488 -20.20 -10.85 0.68
N ASN A 489 -21.36 -10.65 1.24
CA ASN A 489 -22.24 -9.57 0.84
C ASN A 489 -21.45 -8.27 1.09
N ILE A 490 -21.09 -7.53 0.05
CA ILE A 490 -20.37 -6.24 0.18
C ILE A 490 -21.11 -5.33 1.15
N ALA A 491 -22.44 -5.33 1.12
CA ALA A 491 -23.25 -4.62 2.08
C ALA A 491 -22.96 -5.06 3.53
N LYS A 492 -22.71 -6.36 3.79
CA LYS A 492 -22.36 -6.84 5.13
C LYS A 492 -20.91 -6.52 5.54
N SER A 493 -19.96 -6.51 4.61
CA SER A 493 -18.57 -6.13 4.90
C SER A 493 -18.41 -4.62 5.07
N LEU A 494 -19.28 -3.82 4.45
CA LEU A 494 -19.23 -2.37 4.48
C LEU A 494 -20.27 -1.73 5.41
N THR A 495 -21.29 -2.49 5.84
CA THR A 495 -22.35 -2.02 6.75
C THR A 495 -22.81 -3.18 7.63
N THR A 496 -22.40 -3.20 8.89
CA THR A 496 -22.98 -4.09 9.89
C THR A 496 -24.41 -3.64 10.24
N GLU A 497 -25.19 -4.47 10.93
CA GLU A 497 -26.54 -4.10 11.36
C GLU A 497 -26.50 -2.89 12.32
N SER A 498 -25.45 -2.77 13.13
CA SER A 498 -25.17 -1.56 13.93
C SER A 498 -24.83 -0.33 13.08
N ASP A 499 -24.20 -0.51 11.91
CA ASP A 499 -23.87 0.60 11.02
C ASP A 499 -25.12 1.14 10.29
N ARG A 500 -26.16 0.32 10.06
CA ARG A 500 -27.45 0.77 9.49
C ARG A 500 -28.24 1.67 10.44
N ALA A 501 -28.25 1.35 11.73
CA ALA A 501 -28.84 2.24 12.75
C ALA A 501 -28.03 3.56 12.81
N LEU A 502 -26.71 3.47 12.79
CA LEU A 502 -25.81 4.61 12.73
C LEU A 502 -25.96 5.42 11.44
N ASP A 503 -26.34 4.82 10.33
CA ASP A 503 -26.61 5.52 9.07
C ASP A 503 -27.86 6.41 9.16
N GLN A 504 -28.91 5.98 9.87
CA GLN A 504 -30.09 6.82 10.11
C GLN A 504 -29.75 7.97 11.05
N ASP A 505 -29.10 7.68 12.19
CA ASP A 505 -28.68 8.69 13.16
C ASP A 505 -27.78 9.76 12.48
N ARG A 506 -26.91 9.30 11.57
CA ARG A 506 -26.02 10.20 10.80
C ARG A 506 -26.81 11.02 9.76
N ALA A 507 -27.78 10.44 9.10
CA ALA A 507 -28.67 11.15 8.16
C ALA A 507 -29.46 12.24 8.88
N ASP A 508 -30.03 11.94 10.04
CA ASP A 508 -30.76 12.90 10.86
C ASP A 508 -29.85 14.01 11.39
N LEU A 509 -28.64 13.65 11.84
CA LEU A 509 -27.59 14.61 12.21
C LEU A 509 -27.24 15.55 11.04
N VAL A 510 -27.01 15.02 9.84
CA VAL A 510 -26.67 15.82 8.65
C VAL A 510 -27.81 16.77 8.28
N ALA A 511 -29.04 16.27 8.29
CA ALA A 511 -30.24 17.10 8.02
C ALA A 511 -30.35 18.25 9.03
N TRP A 512 -30.13 17.99 10.31
CA TRP A 512 -30.12 19.00 11.34
C TRP A 512 -28.99 20.01 11.12
N LEU A 513 -27.76 19.56 10.83
CA LEU A 513 -26.62 20.44 10.58
C LEU A 513 -26.89 21.36 9.37
N GLN A 514 -27.45 20.85 8.29
CA GLN A 514 -27.81 21.65 7.11
C GLN A 514 -28.83 22.76 7.42
N GLY A 515 -29.73 22.51 8.36
CA GLY A 515 -30.76 23.48 8.78
C GLY A 515 -30.30 24.46 9.85
N HIS A 516 -29.35 24.10 10.69
CA HIS A 516 -29.00 24.85 11.89
C HIS A 516 -27.62 25.52 11.87
N LEU A 517 -26.71 25.09 11.02
CA LEU A 517 -25.41 25.75 10.92
C LEU A 517 -25.52 27.14 10.31
N PRO A 518 -25.02 28.20 10.96
CA PRO A 518 -25.02 29.55 10.40
C PRO A 518 -24.34 29.59 9.04
N LYS A 519 -24.94 30.29 8.09
CA LYS A 519 -24.38 30.44 6.74
C LYS A 519 -23.27 31.47 6.68
N ASP A 520 -23.28 32.42 7.60
CA ASP A 520 -22.33 33.51 7.65
C ASP A 520 -21.14 33.22 8.57
N GLY A 521 -20.02 33.87 8.27
CA GLY A 521 -18.78 33.75 9.02
C GLY A 521 -17.96 32.50 8.69
N PHE A 522 -16.69 32.57 9.05
CA PHE A 522 -15.75 31.47 8.89
C PHE A 522 -15.62 30.67 10.20
N TYR A 523 -15.94 29.41 10.16
CA TYR A 523 -15.75 28.47 11.25
C TYR A 523 -15.61 27.04 10.70
N ARG A 524 -15.07 26.13 11.53
CA ARG A 524 -14.95 24.69 11.23
C ARG A 524 -15.84 23.86 12.15
N VAL A 525 -16.29 22.73 11.62
CA VAL A 525 -16.99 21.69 12.37
C VAL A 525 -16.02 20.57 12.71
N CYS A 526 -15.77 20.34 13.97
CA CYS A 526 -14.91 19.25 14.44
C CYS A 526 -15.75 17.97 14.61
N VAL A 527 -15.38 16.90 13.92
CA VAL A 527 -16.00 15.58 14.08
C VAL A 527 -15.01 14.65 14.76
N SER A 528 -15.17 14.40 16.05
CA SER A 528 -14.26 13.57 16.86
C SER A 528 -14.97 12.35 17.44
N THR A 529 -15.50 11.50 16.56
CA THR A 529 -16.26 10.29 16.90
C THR A 529 -15.40 9.03 17.06
N GLY A 530 -14.09 9.14 16.81
CA GLY A 530 -13.17 8.00 16.79
C GLY A 530 -13.13 7.24 15.46
N HIS A 531 -14.04 7.52 14.53
CA HIS A 531 -14.10 6.91 13.22
C HIS A 531 -13.87 7.93 12.11
N ASN A 532 -12.96 7.64 11.19
CA ASN A 532 -12.62 8.53 10.08
C ASN A 532 -13.79 8.73 9.12
N HIS A 533 -14.61 7.69 8.95
CA HIS A 533 -15.72 7.72 8.00
C HIS A 533 -16.81 8.71 8.40
N ASP A 534 -17.12 8.87 9.69
CA ASP A 534 -18.12 9.85 10.12
C ASP A 534 -17.75 11.26 9.67
N LEU A 535 -16.50 11.67 9.89
CA LEU A 535 -16.02 13.01 9.52
C LEU A 535 -16.22 13.30 8.03
N LEU A 536 -15.66 12.46 7.19
CA LEU A 536 -15.57 12.76 5.76
C LEU A 536 -16.91 12.56 5.07
N ASP A 537 -17.73 11.67 5.58
CA ASP A 537 -19.11 11.50 5.12
C ASP A 537 -19.96 12.74 5.42
N ILE A 538 -19.91 13.22 6.64
CA ILE A 538 -20.55 14.49 7.04
C ILE A 538 -19.99 15.64 6.21
N GLY A 539 -18.65 15.69 6.04
CA GLY A 539 -17.95 16.75 5.33
C GLY A 539 -18.32 16.91 3.86
N THR A 540 -18.78 15.82 3.19
CA THR A 540 -19.30 15.92 1.80
C THR A 540 -20.73 16.42 1.71
N GLN A 541 -21.47 16.43 2.82
CA GLN A 541 -22.89 16.73 2.86
C GLN A 541 -23.20 18.10 3.48
N ILE A 542 -22.28 18.65 4.29
CA ILE A 542 -22.41 20.00 4.86
C ILE A 542 -21.55 21.00 4.09
N ASP A 543 -22.06 22.20 3.89
CA ASP A 543 -21.30 23.28 3.22
C ASP A 543 -20.40 24.02 4.21
N ARG A 544 -19.59 23.30 4.98
CA ARG A 544 -18.66 23.87 5.97
C ARG A 544 -17.33 23.12 6.00
N PRO A 545 -16.23 23.82 6.25
CA PRO A 545 -14.95 23.18 6.52
C PRO A 545 -15.02 22.28 7.75
N ILE A 546 -14.36 21.14 7.66
CA ILE A 546 -14.31 20.16 8.73
C ILE A 546 -12.93 20.12 9.38
N TYR A 547 -12.92 19.81 10.66
CA TYR A 547 -11.72 19.58 11.43
C TYR A 547 -11.82 18.25 12.16
N LYS A 548 -10.70 17.55 12.28
CA LYS A 548 -10.68 16.24 12.87
C LYS A 548 -9.40 15.95 13.61
N ARG A 549 -9.54 15.12 14.62
CA ARG A 549 -8.48 14.36 15.26
C ARG A 549 -8.33 12.97 14.65
N GLY A 550 -7.11 12.47 14.49
CA GLY A 550 -6.78 11.11 14.16
C GLY A 550 -5.97 10.95 12.88
N PHE A 551 -5.56 9.73 12.62
CA PHE A 551 -4.74 9.38 11.48
C PHE A 551 -5.59 9.28 10.21
N THR A 552 -5.11 9.89 9.14
CA THR A 552 -5.69 9.78 7.81
C THR A 552 -4.58 9.41 6.83
N PRO A 553 -4.59 8.20 6.27
CA PRO A 553 -3.50 7.72 5.43
C PRO A 553 -3.36 8.48 4.12
N ALA A 554 -4.42 9.12 3.64
CA ALA A 554 -4.39 9.84 2.37
C ALA A 554 -3.60 11.14 2.42
N GLU A 555 -3.41 11.73 3.60
CA GLU A 555 -2.80 13.04 3.75
C GLU A 555 -1.56 12.99 4.65
N ASN A 556 -0.41 12.99 4.03
CA ASN A 556 0.89 12.96 4.73
C ASN A 556 1.44 14.36 4.99
N PHE A 557 0.57 15.35 5.07
CA PHE A 557 0.96 16.74 5.27
C PHE A 557 1.53 16.98 6.67
N ILE A 558 2.72 17.62 6.75
CA ILE A 558 3.40 17.86 8.03
C ILE A 558 2.60 18.72 9.00
N TYR A 559 1.79 19.64 8.49
CA TYR A 559 0.95 20.57 9.27
C TYR A 559 -0.52 20.13 9.35
N LYS A 560 -0.81 18.87 9.22
CA LYS A 560 -2.15 18.30 9.44
C LYS A 560 -2.49 18.26 10.91
N MET A 561 -2.98 19.29 11.47
CA MET A 561 -3.34 19.38 12.88
C MET A 561 -4.41 18.35 13.24
N ASN A 562 -4.13 17.49 14.21
CA ASN A 562 -4.96 16.33 14.58
C ASN A 562 -5.38 16.31 16.05
N THR A 563 -5.02 17.33 16.83
CA THR A 563 -5.31 17.42 18.26
C THR A 563 -6.63 18.17 18.51
N ASP A 564 -7.27 17.86 19.63
CA ASP A 564 -8.44 18.55 20.15
C ASP A 564 -8.11 19.40 21.39
N ASP A 565 -6.84 19.80 21.55
CA ASP A 565 -6.41 20.75 22.59
C ASP A 565 -7.06 22.11 22.36
N ASP A 566 -7.47 22.79 23.46
CA ASP A 566 -8.20 24.04 23.40
C ASP A 566 -7.49 25.12 22.55
N ALA A 567 -6.17 25.26 22.72
CA ALA A 567 -5.38 26.20 21.94
C ALA A 567 -5.47 25.96 20.42
N VAL A 568 -5.48 24.69 20.01
CA VAL A 568 -5.59 24.32 18.59
C VAL A 568 -7.04 24.50 18.11
N LEU A 569 -8.04 24.08 18.88
CA LEU A 569 -9.45 24.26 18.51
C LEU A 569 -9.79 25.75 18.28
N GLN A 570 -9.28 26.63 19.13
CA GLN A 570 -9.42 28.08 18.96
C GLN A 570 -8.68 28.58 17.71
N ALA A 571 -7.41 28.17 17.56
CA ALA A 571 -6.56 28.58 16.44
C ALA A 571 -7.08 28.09 15.08
N VAL A 572 -7.77 26.95 15.01
CA VAL A 572 -8.40 26.47 13.77
C VAL A 572 -9.87 26.89 13.62
N ASN A 573 -10.37 27.82 14.45
CA ASN A 573 -11.73 28.35 14.40
C ASN A 573 -12.82 27.27 14.52
N VAL A 574 -12.64 26.26 15.36
CA VAL A 574 -13.68 25.28 15.62
C VAL A 574 -14.80 25.93 16.41
N ARG A 575 -16.02 25.90 15.88
CA ARG A 575 -17.23 26.37 16.53
C ARG A 575 -18.14 25.25 17.00
N TYR A 576 -18.30 24.22 16.18
CA TYR A 576 -19.15 23.08 16.51
C TYR A 576 -18.33 21.81 16.63
N MET A 577 -18.71 20.97 17.62
CA MET A 577 -18.12 19.65 17.84
C MET A 577 -19.18 18.56 17.79
N ILE A 578 -18.88 17.51 17.04
CA ILE A 578 -19.66 16.29 16.95
C ILE A 578 -18.84 15.17 17.57
N VAL A 579 -19.33 14.58 18.65
CA VAL A 579 -18.64 13.56 19.45
C VAL A 579 -19.58 12.43 19.86
N LYS A 580 -19.04 11.32 20.37
CA LYS A 580 -19.79 10.18 20.94
C LYS A 580 -19.75 10.17 22.48
N LYS A 581 -19.28 11.23 23.11
CA LYS A 581 -19.13 11.35 24.58
C LYS A 581 -19.68 12.68 25.07
N TRP A 582 -20.02 12.74 26.34
CA TRP A 582 -20.37 13.99 27.00
C TRP A 582 -19.11 14.86 27.19
N LEU A 583 -19.24 16.13 26.88
CA LEU A 583 -18.21 17.14 27.06
C LEU A 583 -18.52 18.04 28.25
N ALA A 584 -17.48 18.63 28.81
CA ALA A 584 -17.60 19.51 29.99
C ALA A 584 -18.43 20.77 29.69
N PRO A 585 -19.46 21.07 30.49
CA PRO A 585 -20.43 22.16 30.20
C PRO A 585 -19.86 23.57 30.37
N ASP A 586 -18.73 23.71 31.04
CA ASP A 586 -18.01 24.99 31.18
C ASP A 586 -17.51 25.50 29.81
N LYS A 587 -17.02 24.63 28.98
CA LYS A 587 -16.46 24.94 27.63
C LYS A 587 -17.41 24.65 26.47
N PHE A 588 -18.37 23.76 26.67
CA PHE A 588 -19.21 23.27 25.58
C PHE A 588 -20.69 23.38 25.92
N GLN A 589 -21.47 23.94 25.01
CA GLN A 589 -22.93 23.99 25.13
C GLN A 589 -23.52 22.85 24.32
N HIS A 590 -24.26 21.97 24.97
CA HIS A 590 -24.96 20.88 24.26
C HIS A 590 -26.13 21.48 23.45
N LEU A 591 -26.23 21.10 22.16
CA LEU A 591 -27.25 21.59 21.25
C LEU A 591 -28.26 20.52 20.86
N ALA A 592 -27.79 19.32 20.51
CA ALA A 592 -28.64 18.24 20.02
C ALA A 592 -27.97 16.86 20.16
N GLN A 593 -28.81 15.81 20.12
CA GLN A 593 -28.37 14.41 20.13
C GLN A 593 -29.08 13.63 19.04
N PHE A 594 -28.33 12.76 18.31
CA PHE A 594 -28.80 11.85 17.28
C PHE A 594 -28.19 10.47 17.53
N GLY A 595 -28.97 9.58 18.15
CA GLY A 595 -28.45 8.28 18.61
C GLY A 595 -27.19 8.45 19.46
N ILE A 596 -26.06 7.97 18.95
CA ILE A 596 -24.75 8.06 19.64
C ILE A 596 -24.05 9.41 19.43
N TYR A 597 -24.51 10.25 18.51
CA TYR A 597 -23.86 11.52 18.18
C TYR A 597 -24.37 12.65 19.08
N GLN A 598 -23.45 13.36 19.72
CA GLN A 598 -23.71 14.57 20.53
C GLN A 598 -23.17 15.78 19.79
N VAL A 599 -23.98 16.83 19.64
CA VAL A 599 -23.59 18.08 19.00
C VAL A 599 -23.42 19.15 20.02
N TYR A 600 -22.30 19.83 20.03
CA TYR A 600 -21.96 20.90 20.92
C TYR A 600 -21.53 22.17 20.19
N GLU A 601 -21.82 23.35 20.75
CA GLU A 601 -21.14 24.58 20.38
C GLU A 601 -19.98 24.84 21.36
N TYR A 602 -18.80 25.16 20.85
CA TYR A 602 -17.59 25.45 21.62
C TYR A 602 -17.61 26.94 22.01
N LYS A 603 -17.80 27.26 23.29
CA LYS A 603 -17.99 28.61 23.81
C LYS A 603 -16.77 29.52 23.61
N LEU A 604 -15.57 28.93 23.51
CA LEU A 604 -14.31 29.66 23.40
C LEU A 604 -13.83 29.84 21.95
N TRP A 605 -14.70 29.56 20.95
CA TRP A 605 -14.33 29.68 19.55
C TRP A 605 -14.00 31.14 19.16
N GLN A 606 -13.07 31.27 18.17
CA GLN A 606 -12.64 32.57 17.66
C GLN A 606 -13.27 32.81 16.28
N PRO A 607 -13.95 33.94 16.06
CA PRO A 607 -14.68 34.21 14.81
C PRO A 607 -13.77 34.63 13.65
N GLN A 608 -12.55 35.13 13.94
CA GLN A 608 -11.64 35.64 12.92
C GLN A 608 -10.66 34.53 12.49
N PRO A 609 -10.41 34.34 11.17
CA PRO A 609 -9.44 33.38 10.67
C PRO A 609 -7.99 33.90 10.79
N PHE A 610 -7.73 34.84 11.64
CA PHE A 610 -6.41 35.42 11.92
C PHE A 610 -6.35 35.96 13.36
N VAL A 611 -5.14 36.19 13.84
CA VAL A 611 -4.87 36.77 15.15
C VAL A 611 -3.58 37.59 15.14
N VAL A 612 -3.57 38.73 15.84
CA VAL A 612 -2.32 39.45 16.12
C VAL A 612 -1.67 38.82 17.34
N THR A 613 -0.54 38.11 17.14
CA THR A 613 0.11 37.31 18.20
C THR A 613 1.14 38.10 19.00
N GLN A 614 1.71 39.13 18.42
CA GLN A 614 2.64 40.06 19.07
C GLN A 614 2.33 41.48 18.60
N GLY A 615 2.47 42.47 19.47
CA GLY A 615 2.11 43.84 19.14
C GLY A 615 0.62 44.15 19.31
N SER A 616 0.13 45.10 18.56
CA SER A 616 -1.27 45.54 18.61
C SER A 616 -1.71 46.07 17.25
N GLY A 617 -3.02 46.08 17.01
CA GLY A 617 -3.58 46.64 15.78
C GLY A 617 -4.98 46.10 15.50
N SER A 618 -5.73 46.85 14.68
CA SER A 618 -7.00 46.41 14.12
C SER A 618 -6.77 45.89 12.71
N VAL A 619 -7.22 44.65 12.47
CA VAL A 619 -7.15 44.00 11.15
C VAL A 619 -8.56 43.59 10.75
N THR A 620 -8.95 43.88 9.53
CA THR A 620 -10.23 43.49 8.96
C THR A 620 -10.07 42.48 7.84
N LEU A 621 -10.98 41.52 7.77
CA LEU A 621 -11.05 40.56 6.69
C LEU A 621 -11.85 41.14 5.53
N GLU A 622 -11.27 41.32 4.36
CA GLU A 622 -11.95 41.78 3.15
C GLU A 622 -12.36 40.61 2.25
N ARG A 623 -11.53 39.56 2.13
CA ARG A 623 -11.83 38.38 1.31
C ARG A 623 -11.22 37.12 1.93
N PHE A 624 -11.96 36.03 1.88
CA PHE A 624 -11.47 34.69 2.26
C PHE A 624 -11.94 33.66 1.26
N GLU A 625 -11.10 33.34 0.31
CA GLU A 625 -11.31 32.32 -0.72
C GLU A 625 -10.31 31.17 -0.58
N ALA A 626 -10.51 30.09 -1.33
CA ALA A 626 -9.68 28.89 -1.24
C ALA A 626 -8.18 29.18 -1.49
N GLU A 627 -7.89 30.08 -2.44
CA GLU A 627 -6.54 30.38 -2.90
C GLU A 627 -6.18 31.88 -2.82
N GLU A 628 -7.05 32.70 -2.24
CA GLU A 628 -6.81 34.12 -2.01
C GLU A 628 -7.42 34.60 -0.70
N ILE A 629 -6.62 35.26 0.14
CA ILE A 629 -7.05 35.89 1.40
C ILE A 629 -6.60 37.33 1.38
N VAL A 630 -7.52 38.29 1.63
CA VAL A 630 -7.22 39.72 1.68
C VAL A 630 -7.58 40.24 3.04
N LEU A 631 -6.61 40.92 3.69
CA LEU A 631 -6.75 41.56 4.99
C LEU A 631 -6.30 43.00 4.91
N ARG A 632 -6.92 43.89 5.69
CA ARG A 632 -6.50 45.28 5.83
C ARG A 632 -6.14 45.62 7.28
N ALA A 633 -4.91 46.05 7.49
CA ALA A 633 -4.42 46.48 8.77
C ALA A 633 -4.55 48.01 8.89
N ALA A 634 -5.17 48.49 9.97
CA ALA A 634 -5.37 49.91 10.25
C ALA A 634 -4.04 50.63 10.57
N ALA A 635 -4.06 51.96 10.51
CA ALA A 635 -2.94 52.79 10.90
C ALA A 635 -2.57 52.51 12.38
N GLY A 636 -1.26 52.43 12.68
CA GLY A 636 -0.71 52.09 13.99
C GLY A 636 -0.61 50.61 14.28
N SER A 637 -1.09 49.72 13.40
CA SER A 637 -0.92 48.29 13.57
C SER A 637 0.56 47.89 13.49
N HIS A 638 1.04 47.06 14.41
CA HIS A 638 2.43 46.56 14.43
C HIS A 638 2.53 45.21 15.14
N GLY A 639 3.52 44.43 14.77
CA GLY A 639 3.82 43.17 15.44
C GLY A 639 3.83 41.93 14.50
N LYS A 640 3.13 40.88 14.89
CA LYS A 640 3.00 39.65 14.03
C LYS A 640 1.54 39.29 13.82
N LEU A 641 1.21 39.02 12.57
CA LEU A 641 -0.10 38.55 12.14
C LEU A 641 -0.01 37.07 11.77
N ARG A 642 -0.76 36.22 12.46
CA ARG A 642 -0.92 34.80 12.16
C ARG A 642 -2.27 34.55 11.53
N LEU A 643 -2.27 33.87 10.39
CA LEU A 643 -3.48 33.33 9.77
C LEU A 643 -3.73 31.92 10.29
N ASN A 644 -4.98 31.58 10.55
CA ASN A 644 -5.40 30.25 11.01
C ASN A 644 -5.53 29.26 9.83
N VAL A 645 -4.52 29.27 8.96
CA VAL A 645 -4.40 28.48 7.74
C VAL A 645 -3.01 27.85 7.72
N SER A 646 -2.95 26.56 7.38
CA SER A 646 -1.69 25.82 7.28
C SER A 646 -0.81 26.37 6.17
N TYR A 647 0.47 26.53 6.48
CA TYR A 647 1.48 26.95 5.52
C TYR A 647 1.78 25.84 4.50
N PHE A 648 1.98 26.25 3.26
CA PHE A 648 2.57 25.42 2.20
C PHE A 648 3.42 26.32 1.29
N PRO A 649 4.55 25.85 0.71
CA PRO A 649 5.49 26.72 -0.06
C PRO A 649 4.92 27.33 -1.34
N ARG A 650 3.65 27.09 -1.67
CA ARG A 650 2.95 27.77 -2.78
C ARG A 650 2.15 28.98 -2.34
N TRP A 651 2.05 29.23 -1.04
CA TRP A 651 1.50 30.47 -0.52
C TRP A 651 2.53 31.59 -0.61
N HIS A 652 2.12 32.72 -1.15
CA HIS A 652 2.89 33.97 -1.23
C HIS A 652 2.10 35.07 -0.55
N ALA A 653 2.80 35.97 0.15
CA ALA A 653 2.20 37.12 0.83
C ALA A 653 2.67 38.41 0.16
N TYR A 654 1.75 39.34 0.00
CA TYR A 654 1.98 40.67 -0.56
C TYR A 654 1.43 41.73 0.39
N LYS A 655 2.17 42.81 0.57
CA LYS A 655 1.70 44.02 1.29
C LYS A 655 1.68 45.16 0.29
N ASP A 656 0.53 45.81 0.12
CA ASP A 656 0.32 46.89 -0.85
C ASP A 656 0.87 46.51 -2.25
N GLY A 657 0.65 45.28 -2.65
CA GLY A 657 1.13 44.69 -3.93
C GLY A 657 2.60 44.30 -3.98
N LYS A 658 3.39 44.53 -2.93
CA LYS A 658 4.80 44.14 -2.86
C LYS A 658 4.99 42.82 -2.11
N PRO A 659 5.83 41.90 -2.62
CA PRO A 659 6.06 40.63 -1.94
C PRO A 659 6.73 40.82 -0.58
N ILE A 660 6.28 40.09 0.43
CA ILE A 660 6.80 40.07 1.80
C ILE A 660 7.11 38.65 2.24
N ALA A 661 7.93 38.51 3.29
CA ALA A 661 8.24 37.22 3.87
C ALA A 661 7.01 36.56 4.52
N LEU A 662 6.80 35.30 4.22
CA LEU A 662 5.76 34.43 4.79
C LEU A 662 6.44 33.20 5.37
N TRP A 663 6.15 32.84 6.63
CA TRP A 663 6.76 31.67 7.27
C TRP A 663 5.75 30.88 8.10
N PRO A 664 6.00 29.57 8.35
CA PRO A 664 5.19 28.79 9.29
C PRO A 664 5.50 29.15 10.75
N SER A 665 4.49 29.24 11.60
CA SER A 665 4.64 29.37 13.05
C SER A 665 3.85 28.32 13.79
N SER A 666 4.42 27.81 14.90
CA SER A 666 3.79 26.83 15.76
C SER A 666 3.13 27.51 16.97
N LEU A 667 2.12 26.86 17.54
CA LEU A 667 1.55 27.23 18.82
C LEU A 667 2.44 26.67 19.92
N PRO A 668 2.90 27.49 20.90
CA PRO A 668 3.74 26.98 21.99
C PRO A 668 3.04 25.92 22.83
N GLU A 669 1.73 26.01 22.96
CA GLU A 669 0.90 25.12 23.77
C GLU A 669 0.50 23.83 23.04
N ALA A 670 0.72 23.75 21.73
CA ALA A 670 0.35 22.59 20.95
C ALA A 670 1.45 21.52 21.03
N ALA A 671 1.04 20.30 21.31
CA ALA A 671 1.96 19.14 21.33
C ALA A 671 2.57 18.82 19.96
N ASN A 672 1.98 19.34 18.87
CA ASN A 672 2.39 19.07 17.51
C ASN A 672 2.77 20.34 16.75
N ASN A 673 3.62 20.22 15.72
CA ASN A 673 3.94 21.33 14.84
C ASN A 673 2.67 21.77 14.07
N THR A 674 2.21 23.00 14.33
CA THR A 674 0.97 23.52 13.77
C THR A 674 1.17 24.28 12.46
N GLY A 675 2.34 24.84 12.20
CA GLY A 675 2.73 25.48 10.94
C GLY A 675 1.73 26.47 10.34
N PHE A 676 1.24 27.41 11.12
CA PHE A 676 0.32 28.45 10.65
C PHE A 676 1.06 29.53 9.84
N MET A 677 0.43 30.07 8.80
CA MET A 677 0.96 31.18 8.02
C MET A 677 1.13 32.43 8.88
N THR A 678 2.32 33.03 8.87
CA THR A 678 2.64 34.22 9.68
C THR A 678 3.42 35.24 8.87
N VAL A 679 3.12 36.52 9.10
CA VAL A 679 3.82 37.68 8.52
C VAL A 679 4.08 38.73 9.57
N TRP A 680 4.99 39.68 9.32
CA TRP A 680 5.11 40.89 10.09
C TRP A 680 3.91 41.79 9.83
N LEU A 681 3.32 42.38 10.90
CA LEU A 681 2.17 43.27 10.85
C LEU A 681 2.63 44.73 10.84
N GLU A 682 2.21 45.45 9.83
CA GLU A 682 2.33 46.91 9.66
C GLU A 682 1.04 47.42 9.03
N PRO A 683 0.75 48.72 9.04
CA PRO A 683 -0.42 49.27 8.34
C PRO A 683 -0.37 49.00 6.83
N GLY A 684 -1.51 48.65 6.22
CA GLY A 684 -1.62 48.39 4.77
C GLY A 684 -2.54 47.22 4.43
N GLU A 685 -2.62 46.92 3.17
CA GLU A 685 -3.39 45.80 2.63
C GLU A 685 -2.48 44.55 2.44
N TYR A 686 -2.92 43.43 2.98
CA TYR A 686 -2.24 42.14 2.87
C TYR A 686 -3.02 41.24 1.96
N THR A 687 -2.37 40.76 0.89
CA THR A 687 -2.93 39.73 0.00
C THR A 687 -2.09 38.46 0.10
N PHE A 688 -2.72 37.35 0.45
CA PHE A 688 -2.12 36.02 0.43
C PHE A 688 -2.68 35.25 -0.76
N ARG A 689 -1.79 34.73 -1.62
CA ARG A 689 -2.18 33.95 -2.82
C ARG A 689 -1.48 32.62 -2.87
N PHE A 690 -2.24 31.59 -3.22
CA PHE A 690 -1.71 30.27 -3.57
C PHE A 690 -1.39 30.24 -5.06
N GLU A 691 -0.12 30.16 -5.41
CA GLU A 691 0.35 30.33 -6.77
C GLU A 691 1.05 29.07 -7.29
N LEU A 692 0.67 28.63 -8.50
CA LEU A 692 1.38 27.56 -9.20
C LEU A 692 2.75 28.07 -9.65
N ASN A 693 3.80 27.35 -9.26
CA ASN A 693 5.16 27.69 -9.69
C ASN A 693 5.46 27.23 -11.14
N TRP A 694 6.64 27.56 -11.63
CA TRP A 694 7.07 27.18 -12.97
C TRP A 694 7.11 25.64 -13.16
N LEU A 695 7.48 24.88 -12.13
CA LEU A 695 7.55 23.44 -12.17
C LEU A 695 6.17 22.82 -12.36
N ASP A 696 5.16 23.33 -11.64
CA ASP A 696 3.77 22.86 -11.75
C ASP A 696 3.26 23.02 -13.20
N ARG A 697 3.54 24.17 -13.81
CA ARG A 697 3.13 24.49 -15.19
C ARG A 697 3.87 23.63 -16.24
N ILE A 698 5.19 23.50 -16.13
CA ILE A 698 6.00 22.67 -17.05
C ILE A 698 5.57 21.20 -16.92
N SER A 699 5.33 20.73 -15.70
CA SER A 699 4.91 19.34 -15.48
C SER A 699 3.58 19.03 -16.14
N ALA A 700 2.62 19.96 -16.10
CA ALA A 700 1.35 19.81 -16.79
C ALA A 700 1.55 19.70 -18.33
N TRP A 701 2.35 20.59 -18.92
CA TRP A 701 2.66 20.55 -20.35
C TRP A 701 3.43 19.28 -20.74
N LEU A 702 4.39 18.84 -19.92
CA LEU A 702 5.09 17.57 -20.15
C LEU A 702 4.16 16.39 -20.15
N SER A 703 3.14 16.37 -19.28
CA SER A 703 2.13 15.28 -19.29
C SER A 703 1.28 15.31 -20.55
N VAL A 704 0.79 16.47 -20.96
CA VAL A 704 0.02 16.62 -22.21
C VAL A 704 0.86 16.13 -23.40
N PHE A 705 2.12 16.57 -23.48
CA PHE A 705 3.04 16.14 -24.53
C PHE A 705 3.37 14.65 -24.45
N GLY A 706 3.61 14.12 -23.24
CA GLY A 706 3.88 12.71 -22.98
C GLY A 706 2.72 11.81 -23.42
N VAL A 707 1.49 12.16 -23.05
CA VAL A 707 0.28 11.44 -23.47
C VAL A 707 0.11 11.53 -24.99
N GLY A 708 0.21 12.73 -25.59
CA GLY A 708 0.10 12.92 -27.04
C GLY A 708 1.16 12.11 -27.80
N PHE A 709 2.40 12.12 -27.35
CA PHE A 709 3.48 11.36 -27.97
C PHE A 709 3.29 9.84 -27.82
N ALA A 710 2.89 9.37 -26.64
CA ALA A 710 2.57 7.96 -26.41
C ALA A 710 1.42 7.49 -27.30
N LEU A 711 0.35 8.28 -27.43
CA LEU A 711 -0.75 8.01 -28.36
C LEU A 711 -0.28 7.99 -29.82
N ALA A 712 0.58 8.92 -30.22
CA ALA A 712 1.17 8.95 -31.55
C ALA A 712 1.97 7.66 -31.84
N LEU A 713 2.73 7.14 -30.86
CA LEU A 713 3.42 5.86 -30.98
C LEU A 713 2.43 4.67 -31.09
N VAL A 714 1.32 4.72 -30.38
CA VAL A 714 0.28 3.66 -30.44
C VAL A 714 -0.39 3.64 -31.82
N LEU A 715 -0.74 4.80 -32.34
CA LEU A 715 -1.42 4.95 -33.62
C LEU A 715 -0.48 4.83 -34.81
N GLY A 716 0.62 5.58 -34.81
CA GLY A 716 1.63 5.62 -35.87
C GLY A 716 2.52 4.38 -35.92
N GLY A 717 2.68 3.67 -34.80
CA GLY A 717 3.42 2.40 -34.75
C GLY A 717 2.73 1.25 -35.50
N ARG A 718 1.53 1.46 -36.03
CA ARG A 718 0.87 0.57 -36.99
C ARG A 718 1.37 0.80 -38.43
N VAL A 719 1.88 2.00 -38.73
CA VAL A 719 2.44 2.36 -40.00
C VAL A 719 3.94 2.21 -39.91
N ARG A 720 4.54 1.33 -40.72
CA ARG A 720 5.99 1.03 -40.74
C ARG A 720 6.89 2.27 -40.97
N THR A 721 6.32 3.36 -41.40
CA THR A 721 6.98 4.61 -41.76
C THR A 721 7.03 5.64 -40.61
N GLY A 722 6.31 5.41 -39.47
CA GLY A 722 6.29 6.32 -38.35
C GLY A 722 7.58 6.27 -37.52
N PHE A 723 8.27 7.38 -37.41
CA PHE A 723 9.44 7.57 -36.55
C PHE A 723 10.71 6.73 -36.85
N PRO A 724 11.18 6.63 -38.13
CA PRO A 724 12.35 5.82 -38.46
C PRO A 724 13.64 6.29 -37.77
N ARG A 725 13.77 7.61 -37.51
CA ARG A 725 14.93 8.19 -36.81
C ARG A 725 15.02 7.74 -35.36
N ILE A 726 13.91 7.74 -34.63
CA ILE A 726 13.86 7.31 -33.21
C ILE A 726 14.14 5.81 -33.11
N SER A 727 13.48 5.00 -33.96
CA SER A 727 13.72 3.57 -34.01
C SER A 727 15.17 3.24 -34.40
N GLY A 728 15.73 3.98 -35.35
CA GLY A 728 17.13 3.84 -35.77
C GLY A 728 18.13 4.25 -34.68
N ALA A 729 17.86 5.32 -33.94
CA ALA A 729 18.72 5.75 -32.83
C ALA A 729 18.73 4.71 -31.70
N MET A 730 17.56 4.24 -31.26
CA MET A 730 17.45 3.18 -30.27
C MET A 730 18.12 1.88 -30.71
N ALA A 731 17.99 1.52 -31.99
CA ALA A 731 18.67 0.35 -32.56
C ALA A 731 20.18 0.50 -32.49
N ARG A 732 20.73 1.65 -32.92
CA ARG A 732 22.18 1.90 -32.87
C ARG A 732 22.75 1.83 -31.46
N VAL A 733 22.11 2.47 -30.49
CA VAL A 733 22.55 2.41 -29.09
C VAL A 733 22.46 0.97 -28.55
N GLY A 734 21.37 0.28 -28.81
CA GLY A 734 21.20 -1.12 -28.40
C GLY A 734 22.18 -2.07 -29.08
N ASP A 735 22.43 -1.89 -30.37
CA ASP A 735 23.38 -2.72 -31.14
C ASP A 735 24.84 -2.42 -30.72
N ALA A 736 25.20 -1.16 -30.42
CA ALA A 736 26.50 -0.80 -29.86
C ALA A 736 26.72 -1.44 -28.47
N LEU A 737 25.74 -1.42 -27.60
CA LEU A 737 25.78 -2.09 -26.30
C LEU A 737 25.85 -3.63 -26.45
N GLU A 738 25.19 -4.20 -27.47
CA GLU A 738 25.28 -5.63 -27.75
C GLU A 738 26.60 -6.05 -28.42
N GLN A 739 27.23 -5.17 -29.20
CA GLN A 739 28.58 -5.42 -29.74
C GLN A 739 29.62 -5.52 -28.62
N LEU A 740 29.45 -4.80 -27.53
CA LEU A 740 30.20 -4.99 -26.29
C LEU A 740 29.97 -6.38 -25.65
N SER A 741 28.97 -7.10 -26.08
CA SER A 741 28.65 -8.47 -25.65
C SER A 741 29.09 -9.56 -26.63
N SER A 742 30.00 -9.26 -27.57
CA SER A 742 30.55 -10.22 -28.52
C SER A 742 31.20 -11.46 -27.86
N PRO A 743 31.31 -12.65 -28.54
CA PRO A 743 31.83 -13.87 -27.95
C PRO A 743 33.26 -13.76 -27.38
N ARG A 744 34.10 -12.81 -27.87
CA ARG A 744 35.39 -12.48 -27.27
C ARG A 744 35.23 -11.76 -25.93
N PHE A 745 34.19 -10.89 -25.80
CA PHE A 745 33.82 -10.20 -24.58
C PHE A 745 33.05 -11.15 -23.62
N MET A 746 32.43 -12.22 -24.07
CA MET A 746 31.69 -13.19 -23.23
C MET A 746 32.61 -13.93 -22.23
N ARG A 747 33.89 -14.16 -22.51
CA ARG A 747 34.82 -14.65 -21.47
C ARG A 747 35.11 -13.58 -20.41
N TRP A 748 35.32 -12.34 -20.85
CA TRP A 748 35.49 -11.18 -19.96
C TRP A 748 34.20 -10.81 -19.24
N ARG A 749 33.04 -10.98 -19.89
CA ARG A 749 31.70 -10.72 -19.30
C ARG A 749 31.40 -11.60 -18.10
N ARG A 750 31.76 -12.91 -18.14
CA ARG A 750 31.61 -13.78 -16.95
C ARG A 750 32.48 -13.29 -15.80
N GLY A 751 33.70 -12.87 -16.08
CA GLY A 751 34.61 -12.23 -15.13
C GLY A 751 34.07 -10.87 -14.65
N PHE A 752 33.55 -10.03 -15.55
CA PHE A 752 33.00 -8.72 -15.20
C PHE A 752 31.69 -8.83 -14.42
N ILE A 753 30.78 -9.73 -14.78
CA ILE A 753 29.57 -10.05 -14.00
C ILE A 753 29.96 -10.62 -12.64
N GLY A 754 30.96 -11.51 -12.61
CA GLY A 754 31.49 -12.03 -11.34
C GLY A 754 32.11 -10.92 -10.49
N LEU A 755 32.89 -10.03 -11.08
CA LEU A 755 33.51 -8.88 -10.39
C LEU A 755 32.45 -7.87 -9.93
N ALA A 756 31.44 -7.58 -10.77
CA ALA A 756 30.33 -6.71 -10.41
C ALA A 756 29.46 -7.35 -9.31
N ALA A 757 29.22 -8.65 -9.36
CA ALA A 757 28.52 -9.38 -8.28
C ALA A 757 29.32 -9.39 -6.97
N VAL A 758 30.65 -9.60 -7.05
CA VAL A 758 31.54 -9.52 -5.89
C VAL A 758 31.60 -8.09 -5.35
N GLY A 759 31.67 -7.08 -6.23
CA GLY A 759 31.62 -5.64 -5.84
C GLY A 759 30.28 -5.27 -5.22
N ALA A 760 29.17 -5.74 -5.76
CA ALA A 760 27.85 -5.53 -5.20
C ALA A 760 27.70 -6.24 -3.84
N LEU A 761 28.19 -7.49 -3.72
CA LEU A 761 28.21 -8.22 -2.46
C LEU A 761 29.10 -7.52 -1.41
N ALA A 762 30.27 -7.04 -1.80
CA ALA A 762 31.16 -6.29 -0.92
C ALA A 762 30.52 -4.95 -0.48
N ALA A 763 29.83 -4.25 -1.38
CA ALA A 763 29.07 -3.05 -1.06
C ALA A 763 27.89 -3.35 -0.12
N LEU A 764 27.17 -4.45 -0.33
CA LEU A 764 26.09 -4.89 0.56
C LEU A 764 26.63 -5.26 1.95
N VAL A 765 27.77 -5.98 2.02
CA VAL A 765 28.44 -6.29 3.30
C VAL A 765 28.90 -5.01 3.98
N ALA A 766 29.50 -4.08 3.24
CA ALA A 766 29.95 -2.80 3.80
C ALA A 766 28.77 -1.95 4.30
N LEU A 767 27.63 -1.98 3.63
CA LEU A 767 26.39 -1.33 4.07
C LEU A 767 25.80 -2.02 5.31
N ALA A 768 25.81 -3.34 5.35
CA ALA A 768 25.33 -4.11 6.49
C ALA A 768 26.23 -3.91 7.74
N GLU A 769 27.51 -3.66 7.55
CA GLU A 769 28.45 -3.36 8.63
C GLU A 769 28.54 -1.87 8.98
N TRP A 770 28.01 -0.99 8.11
CA TRP A 770 28.04 0.44 8.37
C TRP A 770 27.13 0.81 9.56
N ARG A 771 27.67 1.62 10.46
CA ARG A 771 26.94 2.12 11.63
C ARG A 771 27.05 3.64 11.67
N PRO A 772 25.93 4.35 11.52
CA PRO A 772 25.95 5.79 11.71
C PRO A 772 26.29 6.10 13.19
N PRO A 773 27.09 7.15 13.46
CA PRO A 773 27.42 7.55 14.81
C PRO A 773 26.14 7.95 15.56
N LEU A 774 25.93 7.34 16.75
CA LEU A 774 24.80 7.69 17.61
C LEU A 774 25.06 9.04 18.26
N VAL A 775 24.28 10.07 17.89
CA VAL A 775 24.27 11.37 18.54
C VAL A 775 23.19 11.38 19.62
N LEU A 776 23.58 11.64 20.86
CA LEU A 776 22.67 11.62 22.01
C LEU A 776 21.93 12.95 22.09
N GLU A 777 20.69 12.97 21.63
CA GLU A 777 19.83 14.14 21.69
C GLU A 777 19.50 14.46 23.16
N ASN A 778 19.51 15.74 23.50
CA ASN A 778 19.22 16.22 24.88
C ASN A 778 20.16 15.73 26.00
N LEU A 779 21.33 15.19 25.67
CA LEU A 779 22.35 14.81 26.62
C LEU A 779 23.67 15.55 26.33
N ASP A 780 23.75 16.83 26.68
CA ASP A 780 24.92 17.72 26.62
C ASP A 780 25.73 17.66 25.31
N ASN A 781 25.08 17.36 24.19
CA ASN A 781 25.72 17.16 22.88
C ASN A 781 26.83 16.09 22.89
N LEU A 782 26.63 15.01 23.57
CA LEU A 782 27.57 13.88 23.58
C LEU A 782 27.42 13.05 22.29
N VAL A 783 28.54 12.53 21.82
CA VAL A 783 28.60 11.62 20.66
C VAL A 783 29.31 10.35 21.10
N VAL A 784 28.80 9.22 20.63
CA VAL A 784 29.47 7.92 20.83
C VAL A 784 30.75 7.92 20.00
N GLN A 785 31.88 7.92 20.68
CA GLN A 785 33.20 7.86 20.08
C GLN A 785 33.56 6.43 19.65
N LYS A 786 33.26 5.47 20.53
CA LYS A 786 33.57 4.05 20.33
C LYS A 786 32.47 3.20 20.97
N VAL A 787 31.85 2.36 20.17
CA VAL A 787 30.95 1.33 20.66
C VAL A 787 31.79 0.16 21.19
N ARG A 788 31.61 -0.20 22.44
CA ARG A 788 32.24 -1.36 23.09
C ARG A 788 31.38 -2.62 22.95
N PHE A 789 30.02 -2.42 23.07
CA PHE A 789 29.06 -3.49 22.95
C PHE A 789 27.70 -2.91 22.55
N ASP A 790 27.10 -3.46 21.50
CA ASP A 790 25.75 -3.13 21.08
C ASP A 790 24.79 -4.21 21.58
N PHE A 791 23.88 -3.84 22.48
CA PHE A 791 22.95 -4.78 23.12
C PHE A 791 21.91 -5.31 22.18
N LEU A 792 21.49 -4.51 21.19
CA LEU A 792 20.53 -4.92 20.18
C LEU A 792 21.12 -5.97 19.23
N GLU A 793 22.30 -5.71 18.69
CA GLU A 793 22.99 -6.65 17.80
C GLU A 793 23.37 -7.95 18.49
N ARG A 794 23.73 -7.85 19.76
CA ARG A 794 24.11 -8.99 20.61
C ARG A 794 22.91 -9.61 21.33
N LEU A 795 21.67 -9.24 21.00
CA LEU A 795 20.48 -9.81 21.65
C LEU A 795 20.47 -11.35 21.64
N SER A 796 21.03 -11.93 20.61
CA SER A 796 21.17 -13.38 20.50
C SER A 796 21.99 -14.04 21.62
N THR A 797 22.88 -13.30 22.30
CA THR A 797 23.75 -13.80 23.41
C THR A 797 23.07 -13.60 24.76
N ALA A 798 21.96 -12.88 24.83
CA ALA A 798 21.28 -12.59 26.07
C ALA A 798 20.63 -13.82 26.70
N ARG A 799 20.44 -13.76 28.01
CA ARG A 799 19.56 -14.66 28.77
C ARG A 799 18.32 -13.89 29.13
N VAL A 800 17.14 -14.43 28.79
CA VAL A 800 15.86 -13.75 29.02
C VAL A 800 14.96 -14.61 29.87
N TRP A 801 14.34 -14.00 30.91
CA TRP A 801 13.36 -14.66 31.77
C TRP A 801 12.34 -13.68 32.31
N ILE A 802 11.23 -14.21 32.82
CA ILE A 802 10.22 -13.46 33.55
C ILE A 802 10.15 -13.97 34.98
N ASP A 803 10.23 -13.05 35.93
CA ASP A 803 10.04 -13.30 37.35
C ASP A 803 8.62 -12.94 37.76
N TYR A 804 7.84 -13.95 38.10
CA TYR A 804 6.57 -13.83 38.80
C TYR A 804 6.77 -13.77 40.29
N SER A 805 5.74 -13.46 41.06
CA SER A 805 5.82 -13.38 42.53
C SER A 805 6.28 -14.67 43.19
N ASN A 806 6.03 -15.84 42.59
CA ASN A 806 6.28 -17.16 43.18
C ASN A 806 7.20 -18.05 42.34
N ARG A 807 7.62 -17.63 41.14
CA ARG A 807 8.40 -18.44 40.21
C ARG A 807 9.08 -17.61 39.13
N THR A 808 10.22 -18.12 38.63
CA THR A 808 10.93 -17.59 37.47
C THR A 808 10.73 -18.51 36.27
N ARG A 809 10.41 -17.93 35.11
CA ARG A 809 10.29 -18.63 33.84
C ARG A 809 11.30 -18.16 32.83
N ARG A 810 12.16 -19.06 32.35
CA ARG A 810 13.13 -18.76 31.30
C ARG A 810 12.42 -18.71 29.91
N CYS A 811 12.70 -17.66 29.12
CA CYS A 811 12.24 -17.52 27.75
C CYS A 811 13.10 -18.37 26.80
N ARG A 812 12.46 -19.01 25.84
CA ARG A 812 13.14 -19.83 24.83
C ARG A 812 13.49 -18.96 23.61
N ARG A 813 14.73 -19.05 23.16
CA ARG A 813 15.14 -18.37 21.93
C ARG A 813 14.52 -19.08 20.72
N LEU A 814 13.88 -18.29 19.85
CA LEU A 814 13.30 -18.70 18.57
C LEU A 814 13.79 -17.71 17.50
N TRP A 815 14.75 -18.10 16.68
CA TRP A 815 15.31 -17.28 15.59
C TRP A 815 15.75 -15.87 16.04
N ASP A 816 14.93 -14.85 15.72
CA ASP A 816 15.16 -13.42 15.97
C ASP A 816 14.54 -12.90 17.28
N ARG A 817 13.90 -13.78 18.08
CA ARG A 817 13.17 -13.40 19.29
C ARG A 817 13.31 -14.41 20.43
N PHE A 818 12.91 -13.98 21.61
CA PHE A 818 12.70 -14.85 22.77
C PHE A 818 11.21 -14.96 23.06
N ALA A 819 10.68 -16.16 22.93
CA ALA A 819 9.32 -16.47 23.33
C ALA A 819 9.28 -16.82 24.81
N CYS A 820 8.43 -16.10 25.55
CA CYS A 820 8.26 -16.29 26.97
C CYS A 820 6.94 -17.03 27.26
N ARG A 821 6.92 -17.85 28.33
CA ARG A 821 5.69 -18.52 28.77
C ARG A 821 4.96 -17.63 29.77
N THR A 822 3.62 -17.61 29.67
CA THR A 822 2.74 -16.98 30.65
C THR A 822 2.85 -17.66 32.01
N GLU A 823 2.28 -17.06 33.05
CA GLU A 823 2.21 -17.66 34.37
C GLU A 823 1.61 -19.05 34.33
N ASP A 824 0.59 -19.30 33.54
CA ASP A 824 -0.06 -20.61 33.34
C ASP A 824 0.75 -21.60 32.51
N GLY A 825 1.88 -21.16 31.94
CA GLY A 825 2.80 -22.00 31.18
C GLY A 825 2.52 -22.07 29.67
N ASN A 826 1.50 -21.37 29.16
CA ASN A 826 1.24 -21.25 27.73
C ASN A 826 2.25 -20.33 27.06
N ILE A 827 2.56 -20.60 25.80
CA ILE A 827 3.37 -19.68 24.98
C ILE A 827 2.44 -18.62 24.44
N ASP A 828 2.63 -17.37 24.87
CA ASP A 828 1.92 -16.24 24.29
C ASP A 828 2.80 -15.63 23.20
N ASN A 829 2.32 -15.66 21.96
CA ASN A 829 3.03 -15.10 20.80
C ASN A 829 3.20 -13.58 20.88
N GLU A 830 2.45 -12.89 21.71
CA GLU A 830 2.60 -11.44 21.93
C GLU A 830 3.60 -11.08 23.04
N LYS A 831 3.97 -12.04 23.92
CA LYS A 831 4.93 -11.84 25.02
C LYS A 831 6.30 -12.28 24.59
N TYR A 832 7.04 -11.40 23.95
CA TYR A 832 8.37 -11.69 23.44
C TYR A 832 9.35 -10.52 23.62
N VAL A 833 10.62 -10.85 23.58
CA VAL A 833 11.72 -9.92 23.43
C VAL A 833 12.30 -10.12 22.04
N ALA A 834 12.35 -9.07 21.23
CA ALA A 834 12.84 -9.15 19.86
C ALA A 834 13.53 -7.86 19.42
N SER A 835 14.47 -8.01 18.49
CA SER A 835 14.96 -6.87 17.70
C SER A 835 13.91 -6.53 16.66
N THR A 836 13.36 -5.33 16.73
CA THR A 836 12.32 -4.88 15.80
C THR A 836 12.34 -3.35 15.66
N PRO A 837 12.00 -2.82 14.50
CA PRO A 837 11.68 -1.42 14.38
C PRO A 837 10.37 -1.11 15.09
N ALA A 838 10.31 0.01 15.79
CA ALA A 838 9.14 0.48 16.49
C ALA A 838 8.95 1.99 16.34
N GLU A 839 7.73 2.45 16.32
CA GLU A 839 7.39 3.87 16.33
C GLU A 839 7.24 4.34 17.77
N ILE A 840 8.26 5.00 18.34
CA ILE A 840 8.26 5.58 19.69
C ILE A 840 7.71 7.00 19.66
N GLU A 841 8.23 7.86 18.81
CA GLU A 841 7.69 9.20 18.54
C GLU A 841 6.76 9.15 17.34
N GLU A 842 5.88 10.11 17.22
CA GLU A 842 4.98 10.18 16.09
C GLU A 842 5.78 10.27 14.78
N TYR A 843 5.57 9.30 13.92
CA TYR A 843 6.23 9.13 12.61
C TYR A 843 7.75 8.84 12.65
N ARG A 844 8.35 8.64 13.82
CA ARG A 844 9.75 8.27 13.95
C ARG A 844 9.92 6.79 14.27
N MET A 845 10.36 6.03 13.27
CA MET A 845 10.73 4.62 13.45
C MET A 845 12.15 4.53 13.97
N VAL A 846 12.37 3.69 14.97
CA VAL A 846 13.69 3.41 15.55
C VAL A 846 13.90 1.91 15.71
N ARG A 847 15.14 1.46 15.57
CA ARG A 847 15.51 0.07 15.91
C ARG A 847 15.58 -0.08 17.41
N CYS A 848 14.98 -1.10 17.95
CA CYS A 848 15.02 -1.32 19.37
C CYS A 848 14.86 -2.78 19.78
N ILE A 849 15.18 -3.06 21.03
CA ILE A 849 14.78 -4.28 21.73
C ILE A 849 13.36 -4.03 22.23
N ARG A 850 12.40 -4.64 21.56
CA ARG A 850 11.01 -4.64 21.99
C ARG A 850 10.87 -5.59 23.18
N ALA A 851 10.32 -5.10 24.28
CA ALA A 851 10.15 -5.86 25.51
C ALA A 851 8.72 -5.65 26.03
N ARG A 852 7.96 -6.73 26.15
CA ARG A 852 6.62 -6.68 26.72
C ARG A 852 6.61 -7.42 28.05
N PRO A 853 6.59 -6.71 29.19
CA PRO A 853 6.45 -7.34 30.48
C PRO A 853 5.06 -7.96 30.64
N GLU A 854 4.81 -8.74 31.67
CA GLU A 854 3.52 -9.27 32.08
C GLU A 854 3.04 -8.52 33.34
N ASP A 855 1.72 -8.47 33.56
CA ASP A 855 1.13 -7.74 34.69
C ASP A 855 1.70 -8.23 36.03
N GLY A 856 2.30 -7.29 36.78
CA GLY A 856 2.90 -7.57 38.07
C GLY A 856 4.17 -8.44 38.00
N ALA A 857 4.66 -8.78 36.82
CA ALA A 857 5.90 -9.52 36.64
C ALA A 857 7.03 -8.63 36.12
N ARG A 858 8.26 -9.10 36.29
CA ARG A 858 9.47 -8.43 35.86
C ARG A 858 10.14 -9.24 34.74
N LEU A 859 10.29 -8.61 33.59
CA LEU A 859 11.03 -9.14 32.46
C LEU A 859 12.50 -8.75 32.59
N SER A 860 13.40 -9.72 32.59
CA SER A 860 14.85 -9.51 32.69
C SER A 860 15.56 -9.97 31.42
N ILE A 861 16.47 -9.13 30.91
CA ILE A 861 17.34 -9.39 29.76
C ILE A 861 18.77 -9.20 30.21
N GLU A 862 19.54 -10.29 30.35
CA GLU A 862 20.89 -10.28 30.90
C GLU A 862 21.93 -10.67 29.86
N TYR A 863 22.95 -9.87 29.75
CA TYR A 863 24.15 -10.12 28.95
C TYR A 863 25.30 -10.47 29.90
N PRO A 864 25.82 -11.71 29.89
CA PRO A 864 26.74 -12.21 30.93
C PRO A 864 28.17 -11.69 30.79
N ASP A 865 28.56 -11.24 29.58
CA ASP A 865 29.96 -10.93 29.26
C ASP A 865 30.04 -9.70 28.33
N VAL A 866 29.96 -8.51 28.95
CA VAL A 866 29.94 -7.22 28.26
C VAL A 866 31.23 -6.47 28.57
N PRO A 867 32.09 -6.16 27.56
CA PRO A 867 33.23 -5.30 27.77
C PRO A 867 32.80 -3.90 28.19
N THR A 868 33.25 -3.45 29.39
CA THR A 868 32.82 -2.15 29.91
C THR A 868 33.45 -0.98 29.14
N GLY A 869 32.70 0.12 29.04
CA GLY A 869 33.13 1.42 28.56
C GLY A 869 32.80 2.49 29.61
N GLN A 870 32.78 3.75 29.20
CA GLN A 870 32.49 4.86 30.10
C GLN A 870 31.03 4.90 30.56
N ALA A 871 30.10 4.54 29.67
CA ALA A 871 28.67 4.58 29.98
C ALA A 871 27.85 3.63 29.08
N ILE A 872 26.65 3.26 29.58
CA ILE A 872 25.58 2.71 28.75
C ILE A 872 24.73 3.87 28.31
N VAL A 873 24.57 4.02 26.99
CA VAL A 873 23.80 5.12 26.39
C VAL A 873 22.77 4.58 25.43
N GLY A 874 21.68 5.29 25.27
CA GLY A 874 20.63 4.88 24.37
C GLY A 874 19.35 5.67 24.53
N TYR A 875 18.26 5.06 24.08
CA TYR A 875 16.92 5.62 24.19
C TYR A 875 15.88 4.54 24.51
N TYR A 876 14.74 4.96 25.02
CA TYR A 876 13.58 4.11 25.25
C TYR A 876 12.27 4.88 25.11
N GLY A 877 11.17 4.15 25.03
CA GLY A 877 9.82 4.69 24.99
C GLY A 877 8.76 3.61 24.83
N ILE A 878 7.51 4.02 24.73
CA ILE A 878 6.36 3.13 24.52
C ILE A 878 5.92 3.23 23.06
N GLU A 879 5.80 2.09 22.40
CA GLU A 879 5.37 2.01 21.01
C GLU A 879 3.97 2.59 20.82
N ARG A 880 3.72 3.25 19.68
CA ARG A 880 2.45 3.92 19.35
C ARG A 880 1.22 3.04 19.51
N ALA A 881 1.32 1.76 19.16
CA ALA A 881 0.21 0.81 19.34
C ALA A 881 -0.28 0.73 20.80
N GLY A 882 0.61 0.94 21.79
CA GLY A 882 0.29 1.00 23.22
C GLY A 882 -0.37 2.31 23.67
N ARG A 883 -0.22 3.38 22.90
CA ARG A 883 -0.67 4.74 23.26
C ARG A 883 -2.15 5.00 23.02
N MET A 884 -2.80 4.24 22.12
CA MET A 884 -4.23 4.40 21.83
C MET A 884 -5.14 4.14 23.04
N LEU A 885 -4.61 3.49 24.06
CA LEU A 885 -5.29 3.25 25.32
C LEU A 885 -4.66 4.20 26.37
N ARG A 886 -5.33 5.26 26.75
CA ARG A 886 -4.94 6.23 27.81
C ARG A 886 -4.80 5.53 29.17
N LEU A 887 -3.86 4.59 29.29
CA LEU A 887 -3.56 3.89 30.51
C LEU A 887 -2.44 4.63 31.25
N THR A 888 -2.73 5.07 32.46
CA THR A 888 -1.98 6.05 33.25
C THR A 888 -0.83 5.48 34.07
N ARG A 889 -0.55 4.18 34.03
CA ARG A 889 0.51 3.58 34.84
C ARG A 889 1.81 3.49 34.07
N PRO A 890 2.96 3.88 34.68
CA PRO A 890 4.24 3.88 34.02
C PRO A 890 4.76 2.45 33.75
N VAL A 891 5.72 2.34 32.83
CA VAL A 891 6.60 1.20 32.66
C VAL A 891 7.91 1.55 33.36
N ASP A 892 8.32 0.70 34.30
CA ASP A 892 9.59 0.86 35.02
C ASP A 892 10.70 0.19 34.20
N PHE A 893 11.78 0.92 33.99
CA PHE A 893 12.96 0.48 33.27
C PHE A 893 14.21 0.65 34.13
N LYS A 894 14.95 -0.42 34.35
CA LYS A 894 16.15 -0.44 35.19
C LYS A 894 17.31 -1.11 34.50
N ILE A 895 18.51 -0.59 34.71
CA ILE A 895 19.78 -1.17 34.22
C ILE A 895 20.67 -1.46 35.41
N GLU A 896 21.19 -2.68 35.46
CA GLU A 896 22.15 -3.13 36.45
C GLU A 896 23.47 -3.58 35.80
N VAL A 897 24.60 -3.25 36.44
CA VAL A 897 25.92 -3.74 36.07
C VAL A 897 26.49 -4.49 37.26
N ASP A 898 26.79 -5.79 37.10
CA ASP A 898 27.26 -6.71 38.16
C ASP A 898 26.32 -6.77 39.39
N GLY A 899 25.01 -6.48 39.17
CA GLY A 899 24.01 -6.46 40.22
C GLY A 899 23.78 -5.10 40.87
N GLU A 900 24.61 -4.11 40.56
CA GLU A 900 24.45 -2.76 41.06
C GLU A 900 23.60 -1.92 40.10
N PRO A 901 22.56 -1.18 40.54
CA PRO A 901 21.74 -0.37 39.69
C PRO A 901 22.50 0.88 39.24
N VAL A 902 22.63 1.04 37.91
CA VAL A 902 23.30 2.21 37.29
C VAL A 902 22.29 3.18 36.66
N TYR A 903 21.07 2.72 36.40
CA TYR A 903 20.00 3.55 35.86
C TYR A 903 18.63 3.01 36.27
N ALA A 904 17.71 3.92 36.59
CA ALA A 904 16.31 3.57 36.79
C ALA A 904 15.41 4.73 36.34
N SER A 905 14.33 4.40 35.69
CA SER A 905 13.34 5.34 35.18
C SER A 905 11.94 4.73 35.10
N ALA A 906 10.92 5.59 35.15
CA ALA A 906 9.53 5.20 34.96
C ALA A 906 8.94 6.08 33.84
N THR A 907 8.46 5.48 32.75
CA THR A 907 7.92 6.21 31.62
C THR A 907 6.43 5.95 31.40
N THR A 908 5.70 6.98 31.08
CA THR A 908 4.31 6.91 30.65
C THR A 908 4.23 6.96 29.12
N ALA A 909 3.04 6.71 28.54
CA ALA A 909 2.81 6.81 27.10
C ALA A 909 2.66 8.30 26.67
N ASP A 910 3.76 9.04 26.71
CA ASP A 910 3.85 10.49 26.46
C ASP A 910 4.21 10.88 25.02
N ASN A 911 4.33 9.92 24.13
CA ASN A 911 4.71 10.09 22.72
C ASN A 911 6.12 10.63 22.50
N LYS A 912 7.02 10.41 23.47
CA LYS A 912 8.40 10.87 23.42
C LYS A 912 9.40 9.74 23.46
N MET A 913 10.51 9.97 22.81
CA MET A 913 11.69 9.15 22.93
C MET A 913 12.57 9.73 24.06
N HIS A 914 12.84 8.91 25.06
CA HIS A 914 13.64 9.30 26.22
C HIS A 914 15.08 8.84 26.03
N TRP A 915 16.00 9.77 25.89
CA TRP A 915 17.42 9.49 25.86
C TRP A 915 17.95 9.29 27.27
N PHE A 916 18.89 8.37 27.43
CA PHE A 916 19.52 8.11 28.71
C PHE A 916 21.02 7.89 28.60
N LYS A 917 21.71 8.15 29.71
CA LYS A 917 23.11 7.87 29.97
C LYS A 917 23.23 7.27 31.35
N ALA A 918 23.84 6.11 31.46
CA ALA A 918 24.17 5.43 32.72
C ALA A 918 25.68 5.29 32.83
N ASP A 919 26.30 6.06 33.71
CA ASP A 919 27.74 6.00 33.89
C ASP A 919 28.14 4.66 34.50
N VAL A 920 29.20 4.03 33.95
CA VAL A 920 29.73 2.76 34.43
C VAL A 920 31.09 2.98 35.11
N ALA A 921 31.09 2.86 36.42
CA ALA A 921 32.28 3.09 37.19
C ALA A 921 33.28 1.92 37.12
N GLY A 922 34.58 2.23 37.18
CA GLY A 922 35.66 1.25 37.31
C GLY A 922 36.51 1.04 36.05
N PRO A 923 37.57 0.24 36.16
CA PRO A 923 38.45 -0.06 35.03
C PRO A 923 37.77 -0.93 33.99
N GLU A 924 38.31 -0.95 32.76
CA GLU A 924 37.86 -1.84 31.68
C GLU A 924 37.89 -3.30 32.15
N ARG A 925 36.74 -3.97 32.10
CA ARG A 925 36.55 -5.37 32.45
C ARG A 925 35.35 -5.93 31.69
N ASN A 926 35.16 -7.21 31.74
CA ASN A 926 33.90 -7.81 31.34
C ASN A 926 32.94 -7.81 32.52
N ALA A 927 31.73 -7.28 32.30
CA ALA A 927 30.72 -7.18 33.33
C ALA A 927 29.40 -7.87 32.87
N ARG A 928 28.61 -8.22 33.86
CA ARG A 928 27.25 -8.69 33.61
C ARG A 928 26.30 -7.50 33.58
N VAL A 929 25.60 -7.27 32.44
CA VAL A 929 24.64 -6.18 32.30
C VAL A 929 23.22 -6.75 32.20
N ARG A 930 22.31 -6.24 33.03
CA ARG A 930 20.91 -6.65 33.06
C ARG A 930 20.00 -5.47 32.84
N PHE A 931 19.05 -5.63 31.94
CA PHE A 931 17.93 -4.73 31.72
C PHE A 931 16.67 -5.36 32.31
N GLU A 932 15.97 -4.62 33.15
CA GLU A 932 14.72 -5.04 33.77
C GLU A 932 13.57 -4.12 33.29
N VAL A 933 12.46 -4.72 32.86
CA VAL A 933 11.25 -4.01 32.45
C VAL A 933 10.08 -4.57 33.23
N SER A 934 9.33 -3.71 33.90
CA SER A 934 8.12 -4.10 34.62
C SER A 934 7.01 -3.07 34.47
N ALA A 935 5.75 -3.52 34.59
CA ALA A 935 4.60 -2.62 34.57
C ALA A 935 3.41 -3.26 35.30
N ALA A 936 2.65 -2.43 35.97
CA ALA A 936 1.36 -2.82 36.54
C ALA A 936 0.25 -2.51 35.54
N ASN A 937 -0.28 -3.45 34.82
CA ASN A 937 -1.27 -3.36 33.74
C ASN A 937 -0.61 -3.17 32.35
N VAL A 938 -0.46 -4.28 31.63
CA VAL A 938 0.38 -4.39 30.44
C VAL A 938 -0.44 -4.48 29.13
N PHE A 939 -1.76 -4.36 29.18
CA PHE A 939 -2.56 -4.49 27.99
C PHE A 939 -2.07 -3.57 26.86
N ARG A 940 -1.53 -4.17 25.76
CA ARG A 940 -0.95 -3.50 24.58
C ARG A 940 0.18 -2.49 24.87
N ARG A 941 0.93 -2.62 25.95
CA ARG A 941 2.11 -1.80 26.21
C ARG A 941 3.35 -2.51 25.69
N PHE A 942 3.83 -2.08 24.54
CA PHE A 942 5.09 -2.51 23.98
C PHE A 942 6.14 -1.48 24.34
N PHE A 943 7.02 -1.84 25.27
CA PHE A 943 8.18 -1.04 25.61
C PHE A 943 9.30 -1.33 24.63
N CYS A 944 10.00 -0.32 24.22
CA CYS A 944 11.08 -0.39 23.26
C CYS A 944 12.29 0.38 23.80
N PHE A 945 13.47 -0.22 23.78
CA PHE A 945 14.70 0.44 24.13
C PHE A 945 15.86 0.04 23.23
N TYR A 946 16.79 0.94 23.06
CA TYR A 946 18.08 0.73 22.42
C TYR A 946 19.19 1.11 23.37
N ALA A 947 20.26 0.35 23.43
CA ALA A 947 21.37 0.62 24.32
C ALA A 947 22.70 0.17 23.69
N GLN A 948 23.75 0.94 24.00
CA GLN A 948 25.14 0.63 23.71
C GLN A 948 26.01 0.87 24.94
N MET A 949 26.98 -0.01 25.20
CA MET A 949 28.11 0.29 26.06
C MET A 949 29.13 1.03 25.23
N ALA A 950 29.52 2.24 25.62
CA ALA A 950 30.28 3.14 24.77
C ALA A 950 31.28 4.03 25.53
N ASP A 951 32.28 4.49 24.80
CA ASP A 951 33.11 5.63 25.17
C ASP A 951 32.54 6.87 24.50
N LEU A 952 32.48 7.99 25.22
CA LEU A 952 31.81 9.21 24.80
C LEU A 952 32.79 10.37 24.60
N ARG A 953 32.48 11.28 23.69
CA ARG A 953 33.15 12.58 23.52
C ARG A 953 32.15 13.70 23.34
N GLN A 954 32.57 14.93 23.50
CA GLN A 954 31.77 16.09 23.13
C GLN A 954 31.59 16.19 21.62
N ALA A 955 30.39 16.58 21.19
CA ALA A 955 30.07 16.79 19.78
C ALA A 955 30.84 17.97 19.18
N THR A 956 31.46 17.76 18.05
CA THR A 956 32.11 18.83 17.29
C THR A 956 31.07 19.58 16.42
N PRO A 957 31.40 20.77 15.88
CA PRO A 957 30.52 21.45 14.90
C PRO A 957 30.24 20.59 13.66
N GLU A 958 31.17 19.73 13.25
CA GLU A 958 31.03 18.82 12.12
C GLU A 958 30.01 17.72 12.40
N ASP A 959 30.02 17.11 13.59
CA ASP A 959 29.00 16.15 14.02
C ASP A 959 27.60 16.76 13.96
N LYS A 960 27.49 18.03 14.34
CA LYS A 960 26.23 18.79 14.29
C LYS A 960 25.80 19.10 12.84
N SER A 961 26.75 19.30 11.93
CA SER A 961 26.46 19.55 10.50
C SER A 961 26.12 18.28 9.72
N GLU A 962 26.78 17.16 9.99
CA GLU A 962 26.42 15.84 9.42
C GLU A 962 25.03 15.40 9.88
N ARG A 963 24.72 15.63 11.14
CA ARG A 963 23.39 15.40 11.68
C ARG A 963 22.35 16.25 10.96
N ARG A 964 22.61 17.52 10.73
CA ARG A 964 21.72 18.37 9.93
C ARG A 964 21.47 17.75 8.56
N ARG A 965 22.44 17.15 7.91
CA ARG A 965 22.24 16.45 6.62
C ARG A 965 21.49 15.12 6.74
N SER A 966 21.61 14.38 7.81
CA SER A 966 20.91 13.10 8.01
C SER A 966 19.51 13.26 8.62
N VAL A 967 19.25 14.33 9.35
CA VAL A 967 17.95 14.70 9.95
C VAL A 967 17.26 15.84 9.17
N MET A 968 18.02 16.51 8.26
CA MET A 968 17.51 17.66 7.55
C MET A 968 16.53 17.30 6.46
N VAL A 969 15.39 17.52 6.89
CA VAL A 969 14.50 18.45 6.24
C VAL A 969 13.84 19.25 7.37
N ASP A 970 14.40 20.23 8.04
CA ASP A 970 13.49 21.16 8.74
C ASP A 970 14.06 22.45 9.34
N ASP A 971 15.37 22.70 9.43
CA ASP A 971 15.78 23.92 10.17
C ASP A 971 16.56 24.99 9.41
N ASP A 972 16.91 24.85 8.16
CA ASP A 972 17.77 25.84 7.44
C ASP A 972 17.05 26.87 6.57
N GLU A 973 15.70 26.89 6.46
CA GLU A 973 14.96 28.00 5.86
C GLU A 973 14.37 29.00 6.89
N ALA A 974 14.71 28.86 8.16
CA ALA A 974 14.26 29.75 9.22
C ALA A 974 15.30 30.82 9.64
N ARG A 975 16.37 31.02 8.85
CA ARG A 975 17.31 32.15 9.03
C ARG A 975 17.26 33.12 7.85
#